data_f83abc3c92df4212cd8ccc885e72bdd5
#
_entry.id   f83abc3c92df4212cd8ccc885e72bdd5
#
_cell.length_a   1.000
_cell.length_b   1.000
_cell.length_c   1.000
_cell.angle_alpha   90.00
_cell.angle_beta   90.00
_cell.angle_gamma   90.00
#
_symmetry.space_group_name_H-M   'P 1'
#
loop_
_entity.id
_entity.type
_entity.pdbx_description
1 polymer ?
#
loop_
_entity_poly.entity_id
_entity_poly.type
_entity_poly.pdbx_seq_one_letter_code
_entity_poly.pdbx_strand_id
1 'polypeptide(L)'
;MAAKKSRDMRSNDYASYEKYARTMLALNEFTVESLEQDENLKGKAFLKNYAEVFPETGKTIVPISIEEKMTKELYRKSDGKSKSVVHGHHSESLLDVLSAGEFIETKFKDNLKDIDIYKDELVLLEHNFISPIGGNAAIRFYHYALGDTVDLDGEKCIKVAFSPGNPQDFGFSGYLYILADSTYRVCRAKFGVPVASGINFVEKMDVDQEYVSLPSGEQICSKNRMMMQLKLTSYMNKILIDHNVVYSDWSFEPIPDSEIEFMGDERYEKEAKSRSNDYWVNSRPDTLSYAQANVAEMKRRFVDQPTVKAIIYGMRVILDNYLETSTDPNKPSKFVIGPFTSILGHSKAEGFHVRVGIQTTGALNKHWFLNTWFKYGFKDRRPKGHVELIYSFNEKEKEVIAYPIRTLSLSYTNDIQSPTDKYMQFDKDNAFMAIAWNSTHFQSYFERFKFKYDWEFNNGLRLNAAFVHESNTGTGDLYFNTVREWDEARKIQDDIQKNMNTYVPLNEVIMSNKIKYTEFQIGAEYQPGVKYLNTKNKRFLANREAPIYGIKHTIGIKGLLGCDFNYNHTEFTLKKRFWLKSWGNIDAFHSAMFQWNTVPFQLLCLPQANPSYIRNDNTFSLIRNMEFLNDRSFAMMYRWNLNGKLLNRIPLIKKLKWRENIGFNMMWGYLTDKNNPFRFNDTERYPDEASKMADPGYEYLYNMPGEWVNMEDGTRQYQPITQIMNSWKPYVELNVGLSNLWKFFSIDYYHRLTYNRPGTQTWGIRFAFEASF
;
A
#
# COMPACT_ATOMS: atom_id res chain seq x y z
N MET A 1 31.55 -15.86 -14.84
CA MET A 1 30.96 -16.30 -16.12
C MET A 1 30.83 -17.82 -16.19
N ALA A 2 31.89 -18.60 -15.97
CA ALA A 2 31.82 -20.06 -16.00
C ALA A 2 30.86 -20.62 -14.93
N ALA A 3 30.92 -20.14 -13.67
CA ALA A 3 30.02 -20.52 -12.61
C ALA A 3 28.52 -20.24 -12.94
N LYS A 4 28.21 -19.16 -13.65
CA LYS A 4 26.84 -18.86 -14.11
C LYS A 4 26.33 -19.87 -15.14
N LYS A 5 27.22 -20.43 -15.93
CA LYS A 5 26.91 -21.43 -16.96
C LYS A 5 26.84 -22.86 -16.40
N SER A 6 27.25 -23.06 -15.13
CA SER A 6 27.08 -24.35 -14.49
C SER A 6 25.60 -24.74 -14.44
N ARG A 7 25.35 -26.02 -14.59
CA ARG A 7 23.99 -26.54 -14.75
C ARG A 7 23.19 -26.38 -13.44
N ASP A 8 22.16 -25.56 -13.48
CA ASP A 8 21.18 -25.35 -12.43
C ASP A 8 20.06 -26.42 -12.56
N MET A 9 19.38 -26.74 -11.45
CA MET A 9 18.20 -27.61 -11.39
C MET A 9 17.12 -27.23 -12.41
N ARG A 10 16.98 -25.93 -12.75
CA ARG A 10 16.02 -25.42 -13.73
C ARG A 10 16.34 -25.78 -15.18
N SER A 11 17.45 -26.41 -15.43
CA SER A 11 17.74 -26.99 -16.75
C SER A 11 16.83 -28.18 -17.04
N ASN A 12 16.30 -28.86 -16.02
CA ASN A 12 15.39 -29.97 -16.13
C ASN A 12 13.94 -29.52 -16.40
N ASP A 13 13.15 -30.37 -17.02
CA ASP A 13 11.75 -30.06 -17.36
C ASP A 13 10.86 -30.08 -16.14
N TYR A 14 11.20 -30.87 -15.12
CA TYR A 14 10.53 -31.00 -13.85
C TYR A 14 11.55 -30.98 -12.72
N ALA A 15 11.13 -30.48 -11.56
CA ALA A 15 11.86 -30.64 -10.31
C ALA A 15 10.88 -30.69 -9.15
N SER A 16 11.07 -31.64 -8.25
CA SER A 16 10.37 -31.65 -6.96
C SER A 16 11.37 -31.96 -5.84
N TYR A 17 11.13 -31.38 -4.67
CA TYR A 17 11.97 -31.59 -3.49
C TYR A 17 11.23 -31.28 -2.20
N GLU A 18 11.67 -31.88 -1.10
CA GLU A 18 11.21 -31.52 0.23
C GLU A 18 12.04 -30.34 0.77
N LYS A 19 11.36 -29.43 1.46
CA LYS A 19 11.96 -28.24 2.04
C LYS A 19 11.53 -28.11 3.49
N TYR A 20 12.46 -28.22 4.41
CA TYR A 20 12.27 -27.84 5.81
C TYR A 20 12.79 -26.42 6.01
N ALA A 21 11.97 -25.53 6.51
CA ALA A 21 12.35 -24.16 6.84
C ALA A 21 12.05 -23.86 8.31
N ARG A 22 13.05 -23.37 9.05
CA ARG A 22 12.90 -22.89 10.42
C ARG A 22 13.30 -21.42 10.50
N THR A 23 12.40 -20.59 11.02
CA THR A 23 12.66 -19.17 11.26
C THR A 23 12.53 -18.90 12.76
N MET A 24 13.58 -18.37 13.37
CA MET A 24 13.62 -17.95 14.75
C MET A 24 13.81 -16.42 14.81
N LEU A 25 12.98 -15.75 15.60
CA LEU A 25 13.23 -14.38 16.02
C LEU A 25 13.62 -14.40 17.50
N ALA A 26 14.70 -13.71 17.83
CA ALA A 26 15.17 -13.65 19.21
C ALA A 26 15.57 -12.21 19.57
N LEU A 27 15.35 -11.83 20.81
CA LEU A 27 15.96 -10.64 21.39
C LEU A 27 17.45 -10.92 21.57
N ASN A 28 18.31 -10.00 21.18
CA ASN A 28 19.77 -10.16 21.14
C ASN A 28 20.46 -9.12 22.00
N GLU A 29 21.69 -9.45 22.42
CA GLU A 29 22.56 -8.59 23.28
C GLU A 29 21.98 -8.32 24.68
N PHE A 30 21.37 -9.31 25.29
CA PHE A 30 21.12 -9.30 26.71
C PHE A 30 22.38 -9.62 27.49
N THR A 31 22.61 -8.91 28.60
CA THR A 31 23.39 -9.48 29.70
C THR A 31 22.40 -9.95 30.76
N VAL A 32 22.69 -11.08 31.39
CA VAL A 32 21.85 -11.64 32.45
C VAL A 32 21.70 -10.64 33.59
N GLU A 33 22.77 -9.88 33.85
CA GLU A 33 22.81 -8.79 34.83
C GLU A 33 21.87 -7.62 34.43
N SER A 34 21.73 -7.30 33.11
CA SER A 34 20.82 -6.23 32.67
C SER A 34 19.36 -6.56 32.92
N LEU A 35 18.98 -7.86 32.92
CA LEU A 35 17.63 -8.30 33.28
C LEU A 35 17.33 -8.17 34.79
N GLU A 36 18.36 -8.10 35.62
CA GLU A 36 18.22 -7.95 37.08
C GLU A 36 18.20 -6.48 37.51
N GLN A 37 18.98 -5.64 36.88
CA GLN A 37 19.23 -4.25 37.27
C GLN A 37 18.25 -3.24 36.68
N ASP A 38 17.64 -3.54 35.52
CA ASP A 38 16.68 -2.64 34.90
C ASP A 38 15.33 -2.64 35.67
N GLU A 39 15.02 -1.50 36.30
CA GLU A 39 13.77 -1.31 37.05
C GLU A 39 12.50 -1.58 36.22
N ASN A 40 12.54 -1.31 34.93
CA ASN A 40 11.47 -1.61 33.98
C ASN A 40 11.33 -3.10 33.69
N LEU A 41 12.33 -3.91 34.05
CA LEU A 41 12.41 -5.35 33.83
C LEU A 41 12.26 -6.20 35.10
N LYS A 42 12.07 -5.60 36.27
CA LYS A 42 11.97 -6.34 37.57
C LYS A 42 10.95 -7.47 37.59
N GLY A 43 9.86 -7.38 36.77
CA GLY A 43 8.89 -8.47 36.58
C GLY A 43 9.30 -9.53 35.55
N LYS A 44 10.43 -9.37 34.85
CA LYS A 44 10.85 -10.18 33.70
C LYS A 44 12.04 -11.10 33.99
N ALA A 45 12.44 -11.23 35.27
CA ALA A 45 13.57 -12.09 35.68
C ALA A 45 13.42 -13.55 35.23
N PHE A 46 12.17 -14.05 35.02
CA PHE A 46 11.92 -15.35 34.46
C PHE A 46 12.45 -15.57 33.05
N LEU A 47 12.72 -14.49 32.26
CA LEU A 47 13.31 -14.58 30.93
C LEU A 47 14.71 -15.21 30.95
N LYS A 48 15.42 -15.18 32.09
CA LYS A 48 16.69 -15.88 32.26
C LYS A 48 16.55 -17.39 31.97
N ASN A 49 15.43 -17.99 32.29
CA ASN A 49 15.21 -19.43 32.11
C ASN A 49 15.10 -19.79 30.62
N TYR A 50 14.87 -18.80 29.76
CA TYR A 50 14.72 -18.94 28.32
C TYR A 50 15.86 -18.25 27.55
N ALA A 51 16.89 -17.77 28.26
CA ALA A 51 18.08 -17.20 27.66
C ALA A 51 19.07 -18.31 27.29
N GLU A 52 19.63 -18.24 26.10
CA GLU A 52 20.64 -19.18 25.62
C GLU A 52 21.77 -18.45 24.90
N VAL A 53 22.96 -19.06 24.85
CA VAL A 53 24.07 -18.53 24.06
C VAL A 53 23.91 -19.01 22.62
N PHE A 54 23.83 -18.08 21.70
CA PHE A 54 23.72 -18.40 20.28
C PHE A 54 25.11 -18.74 19.72
N PRO A 55 25.33 -19.99 19.25
CA PRO A 55 26.67 -20.49 18.95
C PRO A 55 27.45 -19.64 17.92
N GLU A 56 26.77 -19.12 16.90
CA GLU A 56 27.39 -18.39 15.79
C GLU A 56 27.89 -17.00 16.17
N THR A 57 27.33 -16.40 17.20
CA THR A 57 27.72 -15.05 17.63
C THR A 57 28.36 -15.03 19.02
N GLY A 58 28.21 -16.09 19.81
CA GLY A 58 28.62 -16.15 21.21
C GLY A 58 27.82 -15.22 22.13
N LYS A 59 26.74 -14.64 21.64
CA LYS A 59 25.91 -13.69 22.39
C LYS A 59 24.68 -14.38 23.01
N THR A 60 24.24 -13.85 24.14
CA THR A 60 23.01 -14.31 24.78
C THR A 60 21.79 -13.81 24.01
N ILE A 61 20.87 -14.69 23.69
CA ILE A 61 19.60 -14.43 23.03
C ILE A 61 18.44 -14.97 23.85
N VAL A 62 17.25 -14.42 23.60
CA VAL A 62 15.96 -14.94 24.10
C VAL A 62 15.05 -15.14 22.90
N PRO A 63 14.78 -16.39 22.47
CA PRO A 63 13.85 -16.68 21.39
C PRO A 63 12.43 -16.17 21.74
N ILE A 64 11.84 -15.36 20.83
CA ILE A 64 10.49 -14.79 21.00
C ILE A 64 9.51 -15.27 19.95
N SER A 65 10.00 -15.87 18.88
CA SER A 65 9.19 -16.50 17.84
C SER A 65 9.96 -17.66 17.24
N ILE A 66 9.26 -18.73 16.96
CA ILE A 66 9.74 -19.88 16.20
C ILE A 66 8.66 -20.34 15.23
N GLU A 67 9.03 -20.51 13.99
CA GLU A 67 8.20 -21.08 12.95
C GLU A 67 8.93 -22.19 12.23
N GLU A 68 8.26 -23.30 12.05
CA GLU A 68 8.73 -24.46 11.31
C GLU A 68 7.73 -24.79 10.21
N LYS A 69 8.23 -25.03 9.03
CA LYS A 69 7.42 -25.35 7.85
C LYS A 69 8.06 -26.46 7.04
N MET A 70 7.29 -27.50 6.73
CA MET A 70 7.66 -28.59 5.85
C MET A 70 6.84 -28.52 4.59
N THR A 71 7.49 -28.38 3.43
CA THR A 71 6.82 -28.21 2.13
C THR A 71 7.42 -29.11 1.08
N LYS A 72 6.57 -29.65 0.20
CA LYS A 72 7.00 -30.23 -1.07
C LYS A 72 6.91 -29.13 -2.14
N GLU A 73 8.03 -28.77 -2.70
CA GLU A 73 8.14 -27.80 -3.79
C GLU A 73 8.05 -28.52 -5.13
N LEU A 74 7.27 -27.96 -6.04
CA LEU A 74 6.98 -28.51 -7.37
C LEU A 74 7.30 -27.47 -8.43
N TYR A 75 8.08 -27.84 -9.44
CA TYR A 75 8.44 -26.98 -10.56
C TYR A 75 8.23 -27.67 -11.89
N ARG A 76 7.61 -26.97 -12.85
CA ARG A 76 7.42 -27.40 -14.23
C ARG A 76 7.88 -26.31 -15.21
N LYS A 77 8.86 -26.62 -16.03
CA LYS A 77 9.51 -25.67 -16.94
C LYS A 77 8.61 -25.24 -18.11
N SER A 78 7.79 -26.15 -18.64
CA SER A 78 6.99 -25.93 -19.85
C SER A 78 6.07 -24.70 -19.76
N ASP A 79 5.53 -24.42 -18.58
CA ASP A 79 4.65 -23.27 -18.29
C ASP A 79 5.19 -22.37 -17.17
N GLY A 80 6.40 -22.66 -16.67
CA GLY A 80 7.05 -21.91 -15.61
C GLY A 80 6.37 -21.99 -14.26
N LYS A 81 5.47 -22.96 -14.04
CA LYS A 81 4.74 -23.11 -12.78
C LYS A 81 5.68 -23.54 -11.66
N SER A 82 5.54 -22.86 -10.51
CA SER A 82 6.17 -23.23 -9.25
C SER A 82 5.08 -23.26 -8.18
N LYS A 83 4.92 -24.40 -7.50
CA LYS A 83 3.86 -24.65 -6.52
C LYS A 83 4.43 -25.27 -5.27
N SER A 84 3.82 -25.00 -4.11
CA SER A 84 4.23 -25.57 -2.83
C SER A 84 3.06 -26.30 -2.15
N VAL A 85 3.30 -27.52 -1.68
CA VAL A 85 2.34 -28.28 -0.87
C VAL A 85 2.87 -28.33 0.56
N VAL A 86 2.12 -27.75 1.50
CA VAL A 86 2.52 -27.68 2.91
C VAL A 86 2.04 -28.92 3.66
N HIS A 87 2.99 -29.74 4.10
CA HIS A 87 2.74 -30.96 4.87
C HIS A 87 2.69 -30.72 6.37
N GLY A 88 3.48 -29.75 6.86
CA GLY A 88 3.54 -29.36 8.26
C GLY A 88 3.79 -27.88 8.42
N HIS A 89 3.09 -27.23 9.37
CA HIS A 89 3.31 -25.83 9.73
C HIS A 89 3.07 -25.64 11.24
N HIS A 90 4.13 -25.28 11.95
CA HIS A 90 4.12 -24.97 13.37
C HIS A 90 4.64 -23.55 13.58
N SER A 91 3.92 -22.74 14.33
CA SER A 91 4.33 -21.36 14.63
C SER A 91 3.93 -20.98 16.04
N GLU A 92 4.91 -20.54 16.83
CA GLU A 92 4.73 -19.97 18.15
C GLU A 92 5.45 -18.62 18.21
N SER A 93 4.70 -17.55 18.49
CA SER A 93 5.27 -16.21 18.47
C SER A 93 4.74 -15.35 19.60
N LEU A 94 5.64 -14.64 20.28
CA LEU A 94 5.26 -13.55 21.19
C LEU A 94 4.60 -12.40 20.44
N LEU A 95 4.94 -12.21 19.17
CA LEU A 95 4.40 -11.13 18.34
C LEU A 95 2.92 -11.33 18.00
N ASP A 96 2.37 -12.56 18.08
CA ASP A 96 0.93 -12.84 17.86
C ASP A 96 0.04 -12.07 18.84
N VAL A 97 0.61 -11.69 19.98
CA VAL A 97 -0.10 -10.90 20.98
C VAL A 97 -0.28 -9.44 20.55
N LEU A 98 0.54 -8.97 19.63
CA LEU A 98 0.40 -7.68 19.00
C LEU A 98 -0.53 -7.84 17.80
N SER A 99 -1.54 -6.99 17.64
CA SER A 99 -2.45 -7.04 16.47
C SER A 99 -1.71 -6.82 15.14
N ALA A 100 -0.60 -6.10 15.17
CA ALA A 100 0.32 -5.96 14.03
C ALA A 100 1.50 -6.94 14.10
N GLY A 101 1.50 -7.86 15.05
CA GLY A 101 2.57 -8.85 15.19
C GLY A 101 2.68 -9.71 13.94
N GLU A 102 1.56 -10.18 13.41
CA GLU A 102 1.50 -10.88 12.14
C GLU A 102 2.02 -10.02 10.98
N PHE A 103 1.71 -8.72 10.95
CA PHE A 103 2.25 -7.79 9.96
C PHE A 103 3.76 -7.63 10.09
N ILE A 104 4.27 -7.40 11.30
CA ILE A 104 5.71 -7.24 11.57
C ILE A 104 6.43 -8.54 11.21
N GLU A 105 5.94 -9.67 11.70
CA GLU A 105 6.50 -10.99 11.45
C GLU A 105 6.47 -11.33 9.95
N THR A 106 5.36 -11.08 9.25
CA THR A 106 5.24 -11.32 7.82
C THR A 106 6.10 -10.35 7.01
N LYS A 107 6.20 -9.07 7.40
CA LYS A 107 7.13 -8.12 6.77
C LYS A 107 8.58 -8.60 6.87
N PHE A 108 8.99 -9.15 8.00
CA PHE A 108 10.32 -9.75 8.12
C PHE A 108 10.43 -11.04 7.30
N LYS A 109 9.46 -11.94 7.40
CA LYS A 109 9.45 -13.22 6.67
C LYS A 109 9.41 -13.06 5.15
N ASP A 110 8.62 -12.11 4.62
CA ASP A 110 8.59 -11.85 3.18
C ASP A 110 9.92 -11.30 2.64
N ASN A 111 10.71 -10.68 3.53
CA ASN A 111 12.07 -10.27 3.19
C ASN A 111 13.11 -11.39 3.42
N LEU A 112 12.73 -12.52 4.04
CA LEU A 112 13.53 -13.73 4.22
C LEU A 112 13.30 -14.74 3.08
N LYS A 113 13.11 -14.27 1.85
CA LYS A 113 12.98 -15.15 0.69
C LYS A 113 14.26 -15.93 0.48
N ASP A 114 14.11 -17.16 0.01
CA ASP A 114 15.27 -17.96 -0.40
C ASP A 114 16.07 -17.19 -1.45
N ILE A 115 17.32 -16.90 -1.12
CA ILE A 115 18.23 -16.20 -2.01
C ILE A 115 18.78 -17.21 -2.99
N ASP A 116 18.45 -17.04 -4.26
CA ASP A 116 18.96 -17.86 -5.34
C ASP A 116 20.03 -17.09 -6.12
N ILE A 117 21.29 -17.36 -5.85
CA ILE A 117 22.42 -16.67 -6.49
C ILE A 117 22.49 -16.86 -8.01
N TYR A 118 21.81 -17.87 -8.57
CA TYR A 118 21.77 -18.11 -10.02
C TYR A 118 20.79 -17.19 -10.75
N LYS A 119 19.91 -16.48 -10.05
CA LYS A 119 19.14 -15.36 -10.61
C LYS A 119 20.06 -14.16 -10.86
N ASP A 120 19.78 -13.38 -11.88
CA ASP A 120 20.58 -12.18 -12.17
C ASP A 120 20.33 -11.08 -11.14
N GLU A 121 19.08 -10.95 -10.67
CA GLU A 121 18.63 -9.92 -9.75
C GLU A 121 17.73 -10.53 -8.66
N LEU A 122 17.86 -10.00 -7.47
CA LEU A 122 17.17 -10.46 -6.27
C LEU A 122 16.50 -9.27 -5.57
N VAL A 123 15.20 -9.32 -5.36
CA VAL A 123 14.49 -8.33 -4.54
C VAL A 123 14.54 -8.77 -3.08
N LEU A 124 15.26 -8.03 -2.26
CA LEU A 124 15.47 -8.30 -0.84
C LEU A 124 15.40 -6.99 -0.06
N LEU A 125 14.75 -6.99 1.10
CA LEU A 125 14.64 -5.80 1.94
C LEU A 125 14.13 -4.56 1.17
N GLU A 126 13.12 -4.78 0.33
CA GLU A 126 12.52 -3.76 -0.53
C GLU A 126 13.48 -3.11 -1.56
N HIS A 127 14.66 -3.69 -1.77
CA HIS A 127 15.67 -3.25 -2.74
C HIS A 127 16.01 -4.33 -3.74
N ASN A 128 16.50 -3.91 -4.91
CA ASN A 128 16.97 -4.83 -5.95
C ASN A 128 18.50 -5.00 -5.84
N PHE A 129 18.94 -6.23 -5.59
CA PHE A 129 20.33 -6.63 -5.49
C PHE A 129 20.77 -7.35 -6.76
N ILE A 130 21.97 -7.07 -7.23
CA ILE A 130 22.60 -7.83 -8.30
C ILE A 130 23.27 -9.06 -7.69
N SER A 131 23.00 -10.25 -8.23
CA SER A 131 23.67 -11.48 -7.79
C SER A 131 25.18 -11.44 -8.09
N PRO A 132 26.04 -11.99 -7.22
CA PRO A 132 27.47 -12.03 -7.48
C PRO A 132 27.88 -12.90 -8.69
N ILE A 133 26.99 -13.75 -9.20
CA ILE A 133 27.16 -14.50 -10.45
C ILE A 133 26.15 -14.10 -11.52
N GLY A 134 25.48 -12.96 -11.41
CA GLY A 134 24.42 -12.44 -12.28
C GLY A 134 24.89 -11.97 -13.67
N GLY A 135 25.72 -12.73 -14.32
CA GLY A 135 26.15 -12.49 -15.71
C GLY A 135 26.92 -11.18 -15.90
N ASN A 136 26.69 -10.47 -17.03
CA ASN A 136 27.42 -9.26 -17.38
C ASN A 136 27.16 -8.08 -16.41
N ALA A 137 26.01 -8.05 -15.75
CA ALA A 137 25.69 -7.03 -14.75
C ALA A 137 26.59 -7.17 -13.53
N ALA A 138 26.83 -8.39 -13.06
CA ALA A 138 27.68 -8.67 -11.92
C ALA A 138 29.16 -8.27 -12.18
N ILE A 139 29.68 -8.55 -13.38
CA ILE A 139 31.06 -8.19 -13.72
C ILE A 139 31.30 -6.67 -13.67
N ARG A 140 30.32 -5.88 -14.03
CA ARG A 140 30.41 -4.41 -13.98
C ARG A 140 30.16 -3.83 -12.58
N PHE A 141 29.47 -4.60 -11.74
CA PHE A 141 29.01 -4.13 -10.44
C PHE A 141 29.97 -4.53 -9.30
N TYR A 142 30.61 -5.73 -9.41
CA TYR A 142 31.47 -6.27 -8.38
C TYR A 142 32.95 -6.27 -8.78
N HIS A 143 33.80 -6.06 -7.77
CA HIS A 143 35.21 -6.42 -7.83
C HIS A 143 35.40 -7.84 -7.30
N TYR A 144 36.21 -8.64 -7.99
CA TYR A 144 36.53 -10.01 -7.62
C TYR A 144 38.02 -10.16 -7.38
N ALA A 145 38.36 -10.92 -6.33
CA ALA A 145 39.75 -11.30 -6.01
C ALA A 145 39.83 -12.80 -5.83
N LEU A 146 40.78 -13.42 -6.52
CA LEU A 146 41.09 -14.83 -6.35
C LEU A 146 41.88 -15.03 -5.07
N GLY A 147 41.46 -15.95 -4.23
CA GLY A 147 42.16 -16.42 -3.05
C GLY A 147 42.75 -17.82 -3.24
N ASP A 148 43.14 -18.43 -2.14
CA ASP A 148 43.75 -19.76 -2.13
C ASP A 148 42.72 -20.85 -2.47
N THR A 149 43.23 -21.98 -2.93
CA THR A 149 42.45 -23.21 -3.03
C THR A 149 42.31 -23.83 -1.65
N VAL A 150 41.09 -24.13 -1.26
CA VAL A 150 40.71 -24.73 0.03
C VAL A 150 40.03 -26.08 -0.20
N ASP A 151 40.23 -27.01 0.73
CA ASP A 151 39.50 -28.28 0.74
C ASP A 151 38.19 -28.09 1.53
N LEU A 152 37.07 -28.41 0.92
CA LEU A 152 35.74 -28.42 1.53
C LEU A 152 35.14 -29.81 1.36
N ASP A 153 35.03 -30.55 2.44
CA ASP A 153 34.47 -31.90 2.48
C ASP A 153 35.11 -32.89 1.45
N GLY A 154 36.43 -32.74 1.19
CA GLY A 154 37.18 -33.54 0.24
C GLY A 154 37.16 -32.99 -1.19
N GLU A 155 36.48 -31.89 -1.47
CA GLU A 155 36.49 -31.21 -2.77
C GLU A 155 37.40 -29.99 -2.76
N LYS A 156 38.30 -29.90 -3.76
CA LYS A 156 39.16 -28.72 -3.93
C LYS A 156 38.39 -27.57 -4.53
N CYS A 157 38.23 -26.46 -3.78
CA CYS A 157 37.51 -25.28 -4.19
C CYS A 157 38.42 -24.04 -4.25
N ILE A 158 38.28 -23.25 -5.30
CA ILE A 158 38.92 -21.94 -5.42
C ILE A 158 38.08 -20.95 -4.65
N LYS A 159 38.64 -20.26 -3.67
CA LYS A 159 37.99 -19.20 -2.92
C LYS A 159 38.06 -17.91 -3.72
N VAL A 160 36.89 -17.32 -4.05
CA VAL A 160 36.76 -16.04 -4.77
C VAL A 160 36.09 -15.02 -3.87
N ALA A 161 36.82 -13.99 -3.47
CA ALA A 161 36.25 -12.87 -2.75
C ALA A 161 35.54 -11.94 -3.74
N PHE A 162 34.43 -11.33 -3.30
CA PHE A 162 33.74 -10.31 -4.10
C PHE A 162 33.17 -9.21 -3.22
N SER A 163 33.10 -7.99 -3.77
CA SER A 163 32.47 -6.82 -3.11
C SER A 163 31.94 -5.84 -4.16
N PRO A 164 30.88 -5.06 -3.87
CA PRO A 164 30.43 -4.00 -4.77
C PRO A 164 31.56 -3.02 -5.07
N GLY A 165 31.67 -2.54 -6.30
CA GLY A 165 32.64 -1.51 -6.69
C GLY A 165 32.40 -0.18 -5.94
N ASN A 166 31.15 0.10 -5.59
CA ASN A 166 30.81 1.14 -4.63
C ASN A 166 30.15 0.49 -3.39
N PRO A 167 30.76 0.55 -2.20
CA PRO A 167 30.23 -0.08 -0.99
C PRO A 167 28.86 0.43 -0.52
N GLN A 168 28.39 1.57 -1.05
CA GLN A 168 27.08 2.15 -0.73
C GLN A 168 25.97 1.65 -1.67
N ASP A 169 26.30 1.02 -2.77
CA ASP A 169 25.31 0.41 -3.64
C ASP A 169 24.71 -0.85 -2.98
N PHE A 170 23.45 -1.16 -3.26
CA PHE A 170 22.81 -2.38 -2.77
C PHE A 170 23.36 -3.60 -3.49
N GLY A 171 24.30 -4.24 -2.85
CA GLY A 171 24.98 -5.43 -3.32
C GLY A 171 25.49 -6.27 -2.16
N PHE A 172 25.97 -7.44 -2.45
CA PHE A 172 26.54 -8.35 -1.46
C PHE A 172 28.06 -8.25 -1.42
N SER A 173 28.65 -8.60 -0.29
CA SER A 173 30.10 -8.84 -0.17
C SER A 173 30.35 -10.18 0.51
N GLY A 174 31.37 -10.90 0.10
CA GLY A 174 31.68 -12.21 0.68
C GLY A 174 32.58 -13.08 -0.18
N TYR A 175 32.35 -14.37 -0.12
CA TYR A 175 33.17 -15.39 -0.77
C TYR A 175 32.28 -16.38 -1.52
N LEU A 176 32.73 -16.76 -2.72
CA LEU A 176 32.27 -17.91 -3.46
C LEU A 176 33.36 -18.97 -3.42
N TYR A 177 33.00 -20.22 -3.18
CA TYR A 177 33.84 -21.36 -3.26
C TYR A 177 33.44 -22.13 -4.51
N ILE A 178 34.36 -22.20 -5.49
CA ILE A 178 34.09 -22.72 -6.84
C ILE A 178 34.97 -23.94 -7.02
N LEU A 179 34.40 -25.06 -7.44
CA LEU A 179 35.15 -26.29 -7.71
C LEU A 179 36.33 -26.04 -8.65
N ALA A 180 37.51 -26.53 -8.27
CA ALA A 180 38.75 -26.39 -9.04
C ALA A 180 38.82 -27.44 -10.14
N ASP A 181 37.68 -27.70 -10.81
CA ASP A 181 37.56 -28.62 -11.93
C ASP A 181 37.09 -27.89 -13.19
N SER A 182 36.86 -28.59 -14.28
CA SER A 182 36.35 -27.99 -15.52
C SER A 182 34.90 -27.54 -15.47
N THR A 183 34.15 -27.87 -14.42
CA THR A 183 32.73 -27.53 -14.27
C THR A 183 32.52 -26.14 -13.68
N TYR A 184 33.46 -25.63 -12.87
CA TYR A 184 33.39 -24.34 -12.16
C TYR A 184 32.11 -24.17 -11.37
N ARG A 185 31.56 -25.24 -10.77
CA ARG A 185 30.32 -25.17 -9.96
C ARG A 185 30.61 -24.51 -8.63
N VAL A 186 29.59 -23.82 -8.08
CA VAL A 186 29.66 -23.26 -6.75
C VAL A 186 29.37 -24.36 -5.75
N CYS A 187 30.29 -24.68 -4.84
CA CYS A 187 30.06 -25.63 -3.74
C CYS A 187 29.61 -24.94 -2.44
N ARG A 188 30.00 -23.68 -2.24
CA ARG A 188 29.52 -22.88 -1.10
C ARG A 188 29.54 -21.41 -1.44
N ALA A 189 28.59 -20.67 -0.90
CA ALA A 189 28.53 -19.20 -0.99
C ALA A 189 28.33 -18.60 0.40
N LYS A 190 29.29 -17.79 0.88
CA LYS A 190 29.20 -17.04 2.15
C LYS A 190 29.23 -15.57 1.85
N PHE A 191 28.14 -14.87 2.11
CA PHE A 191 28.04 -13.46 1.79
C PHE A 191 27.05 -12.74 2.69
N GLY A 192 27.09 -11.43 2.66
CA GLY A 192 26.17 -10.59 3.42
C GLY A 192 26.02 -9.21 2.81
N VAL A 193 25.19 -8.39 3.43
CA VAL A 193 24.99 -7.01 3.00
C VAL A 193 25.99 -6.14 3.74
N PRO A 194 26.83 -5.35 3.02
CA PRO A 194 27.77 -4.43 3.66
C PRO A 194 27.05 -3.39 4.51
N VAL A 195 27.53 -3.13 5.71
CA VAL A 195 27.01 -2.04 6.59
C VAL A 195 27.01 -0.69 5.88
N ALA A 196 27.98 -0.47 4.99
CA ALA A 196 28.12 0.74 4.19
C ALA A 196 26.98 0.97 3.19
N SER A 197 26.22 -0.06 2.80
CA SER A 197 25.07 0.06 1.89
C SER A 197 23.93 0.91 2.46
N GLY A 198 23.93 1.09 3.80
CA GLY A 198 22.98 2.01 4.44
C GLY A 198 21.56 1.53 4.50
N ILE A 199 21.30 0.22 4.37
CA ILE A 199 19.98 -0.35 4.61
C ILE A 199 19.53 -0.03 6.03
N ASN A 200 18.29 0.44 6.18
CA ASN A 200 17.77 0.79 7.48
C ASN A 200 17.52 -0.44 8.33
N PHE A 201 17.63 -0.26 9.62
CA PHE A 201 17.35 -1.27 10.64
C PHE A 201 18.26 -2.51 10.60
N VAL A 202 18.92 -2.83 9.48
CA VAL A 202 19.84 -3.96 9.35
C VAL A 202 21.24 -3.53 9.80
N GLU A 203 21.74 -4.13 10.89
CA GLU A 203 23.11 -3.94 11.33
C GLU A 203 24.07 -4.95 10.72
N LYS A 204 23.61 -6.18 10.57
CA LYS A 204 24.37 -7.27 9.99
C LYS A 204 23.44 -8.25 9.32
N MET A 205 23.87 -8.77 8.18
CA MET A 205 23.22 -9.85 7.47
C MET A 205 24.28 -10.77 6.92
N ASP A 206 24.18 -12.05 7.23
CA ASP A 206 25.05 -13.11 6.76
C ASP A 206 24.19 -14.20 6.10
N VAL A 207 24.64 -14.69 4.96
CA VAL A 207 24.04 -15.81 4.23
C VAL A 207 25.11 -16.87 4.02
N ASP A 208 24.80 -18.12 4.31
CA ASP A 208 25.65 -19.28 4.08
C ASP A 208 24.84 -20.33 3.30
N GLN A 209 25.28 -20.63 2.09
CA GLN A 209 24.62 -21.58 1.20
C GLN A 209 25.60 -22.70 0.85
N GLU A 210 25.16 -23.94 1.03
CA GLU A 210 25.89 -25.16 0.67
C GLU A 210 25.23 -25.81 -0.55
N TYR A 211 26.05 -26.22 -1.48
CA TYR A 211 25.61 -26.85 -2.72
C TYR A 211 26.25 -28.23 -2.85
N VAL A 212 25.48 -29.18 -3.29
CA VAL A 212 25.92 -30.55 -3.53
C VAL A 212 25.61 -30.98 -4.96
N SER A 213 26.47 -31.84 -5.50
CA SER A 213 26.23 -32.45 -6.80
C SER A 213 25.49 -33.77 -6.60
N LEU A 214 24.33 -33.91 -7.24
CA LEU A 214 23.62 -35.19 -7.26
C LEU A 214 24.30 -36.20 -8.19
N PRO A 215 24.08 -37.50 -7.97
CA PRO A 215 24.62 -38.54 -8.86
C PRO A 215 24.22 -38.40 -10.32
N SER A 216 23.06 -37.79 -10.59
CA SER A 216 22.54 -37.45 -11.91
C SER A 216 23.24 -36.26 -12.57
N GLY A 217 24.10 -35.55 -11.84
CA GLY A 217 24.94 -34.44 -12.32
C GLY A 217 24.39 -33.04 -12.10
N GLU A 218 23.22 -32.89 -11.51
CA GLU A 218 22.67 -31.58 -11.14
C GLU A 218 23.35 -31.01 -9.90
N GLN A 219 23.54 -29.71 -9.89
CA GLN A 219 23.97 -28.94 -8.73
C GLN A 219 22.74 -28.36 -8.01
N ILE A 220 22.57 -28.75 -6.77
CA ILE A 220 21.44 -28.30 -5.95
C ILE A 220 21.92 -27.58 -4.69
N CYS A 221 21.13 -26.63 -4.18
CA CYS A 221 21.31 -26.08 -2.84
C CYS A 221 20.83 -27.15 -1.83
N SER A 222 21.69 -27.57 -0.92
CA SER A 222 21.33 -28.52 0.15
C SER A 222 20.94 -27.80 1.44
N LYS A 223 21.63 -26.67 1.72
CA LYS A 223 21.33 -25.82 2.90
C LYS A 223 21.42 -24.36 2.55
N ASN A 224 20.52 -23.57 3.12
CA ASN A 224 20.54 -22.10 3.03
C ASN A 224 20.25 -21.54 4.41
N ARG A 225 21.20 -20.85 5.01
CA ARG A 225 21.02 -20.17 6.29
C ARG A 225 21.23 -18.70 6.14
N MET A 226 20.29 -17.90 6.63
CA MET A 226 20.37 -16.44 6.67
C MET A 226 20.23 -15.96 8.12
N MET A 227 21.24 -15.24 8.58
CA MET A 227 21.20 -14.55 9.87
C MET A 227 21.12 -13.04 9.64
N MET A 228 20.21 -12.38 10.36
CA MET A 228 20.06 -10.94 10.28
C MET A 228 19.94 -10.32 11.67
N GLN A 229 20.72 -9.29 11.94
CA GLN A 229 20.61 -8.49 13.17
C GLN A 229 19.94 -7.17 12.84
N LEU A 230 18.83 -6.89 13.52
CA LEU A 230 18.03 -5.70 13.33
C LEU A 230 18.12 -4.80 14.56
N LYS A 231 18.19 -3.48 14.33
CA LYS A 231 18.09 -2.44 15.35
C LYS A 231 17.07 -1.39 14.93
N LEU A 232 15.87 -1.51 15.49
CA LEU A 232 14.75 -0.61 15.15
C LEU A 232 15.00 0.80 15.70
N THR A 233 15.32 0.90 16.99
CA THR A 233 15.64 2.16 17.66
C THR A 233 16.86 2.01 18.56
N SER A 234 17.41 3.11 19.05
CA SER A 234 18.51 3.09 20.03
C SER A 234 18.08 2.59 21.42
N TYR A 235 16.78 2.61 21.71
CA TYR A 235 16.22 2.27 23.02
C TYR A 235 15.68 0.83 23.08
N MET A 236 15.66 0.11 21.96
CA MET A 236 15.19 -1.27 21.89
C MET A 236 16.35 -2.22 21.72
N ASN A 237 16.24 -3.39 22.33
CA ASN A 237 17.19 -4.48 22.09
C ASN A 237 17.21 -4.86 20.63
N LYS A 238 18.34 -5.35 20.18
CA LYS A 238 18.48 -5.85 18.83
C LYS A 238 17.64 -7.13 18.67
N ILE A 239 17.13 -7.33 17.47
CA ILE A 239 16.40 -8.54 17.09
C ILE A 239 17.34 -9.36 16.21
N LEU A 240 17.56 -10.59 16.58
CA LEU A 240 18.20 -11.60 15.74
C LEU A 240 17.13 -12.39 15.00
N ILE A 241 17.29 -12.51 13.70
CA ILE A 241 16.53 -13.43 12.87
C ILE A 241 17.50 -14.49 12.38
N ASP A 242 17.17 -15.77 12.60
CA ASP A 242 17.88 -16.92 12.07
C ASP A 242 16.91 -17.75 11.24
N HIS A 243 17.13 -17.76 9.94
CA HIS A 243 16.34 -18.49 8.97
C HIS A 243 17.18 -19.61 8.38
N ASN A 244 16.84 -20.85 8.71
CA ASN A 244 17.57 -22.05 8.29
C ASN A 244 16.67 -22.92 7.42
N VAL A 245 17.15 -23.23 6.21
CA VAL A 245 16.42 -24.05 5.23
C VAL A 245 17.31 -25.24 4.83
N VAL A 246 16.71 -26.42 4.84
CA VAL A 246 17.31 -27.66 4.39
C VAL A 246 16.44 -28.25 3.27
N TYR A 247 17.08 -28.65 2.20
CA TYR A 247 16.43 -29.23 1.04
C TYR A 247 16.83 -30.70 0.91
N SER A 248 15.83 -31.58 0.71
CA SER A 248 16.03 -33.05 0.59
C SER A 248 15.14 -33.64 -0.50
N ASP A 249 15.27 -34.91 -0.72
CA ASP A 249 14.40 -35.76 -1.55
C ASP A 249 14.14 -35.20 -2.96
N TRP A 250 15.21 -34.81 -3.61
CA TRP A 250 15.16 -34.25 -4.95
C TRP A 250 14.78 -35.31 -6.01
N SER A 251 13.82 -34.95 -6.87
CA SER A 251 13.38 -35.73 -8.01
C SER A 251 13.18 -34.83 -9.23
N PHE A 252 13.54 -35.32 -10.40
CA PHE A 252 13.36 -34.69 -11.71
C PHE A 252 12.40 -35.46 -12.59
N GLU A 253 11.65 -36.39 -12.00
CA GLU A 253 10.60 -37.15 -12.67
C GLU A 253 9.41 -36.28 -13.05
N PRO A 254 8.64 -36.64 -14.08
CA PRO A 254 7.43 -35.93 -14.46
C PRO A 254 6.43 -35.81 -13.30
N ILE A 255 5.95 -34.60 -13.05
CA ILE A 255 4.98 -34.30 -11.99
C ILE A 255 3.58 -34.44 -12.58
N PRO A 256 2.69 -35.27 -11.98
CA PRO A 256 1.31 -35.39 -12.42
C PRO A 256 0.55 -34.06 -12.35
N ASP A 257 -0.30 -33.77 -13.32
CA ASP A 257 -1.11 -32.55 -13.33
C ASP A 257 -1.99 -32.40 -12.06
N SER A 258 -2.47 -33.49 -11.51
CA SER A 258 -3.24 -33.50 -10.26
C SER A 258 -2.47 -32.96 -9.03
N GLU A 259 -1.15 -33.02 -9.06
CA GLU A 259 -0.29 -32.50 -7.97
C GLU A 259 0.03 -31.02 -8.14
N ILE A 260 0.24 -30.54 -9.37
CA ILE A 260 0.69 -29.17 -9.66
C ILE A 260 -0.44 -28.22 -10.09
N GLU A 261 -1.54 -28.75 -10.60
CA GLU A 261 -2.71 -27.96 -11.07
C GLU A 261 -3.68 -27.68 -9.92
N PHE A 262 -3.33 -26.74 -9.02
CA PHE A 262 -4.22 -26.26 -7.99
C PHE A 262 -4.24 -24.73 -7.94
N MET A 263 -5.31 -24.16 -7.39
CA MET A 263 -5.46 -22.71 -7.28
C MET A 263 -4.51 -22.12 -6.22
N GLY A 264 -3.90 -20.98 -6.55
CA GLY A 264 -2.89 -20.33 -5.69
C GLY A 264 -1.50 -20.94 -5.87
N ASP A 265 -0.50 -20.36 -5.20
CA ASP A 265 0.88 -20.83 -5.25
C ASP A 265 1.18 -21.88 -4.19
N GLU A 266 0.36 -21.93 -3.14
CA GLU A 266 0.54 -22.79 -1.99
C GLU A 266 -0.77 -23.52 -1.61
N ARG A 267 -0.67 -24.79 -1.28
CA ARG A 267 -1.78 -25.63 -0.80
C ARG A 267 -1.40 -26.28 0.52
N TYR A 268 -2.24 -26.13 1.53
CA TYR A 268 -2.09 -26.79 2.82
C TYR A 268 -2.81 -28.14 2.84
N GLU A 269 -2.16 -29.17 3.36
CA GLU A 269 -2.82 -30.41 3.72
C GLU A 269 -3.74 -30.18 4.94
N LYS A 270 -4.78 -30.99 5.08
CA LYS A 270 -5.76 -30.84 6.17
C LYS A 270 -5.13 -30.83 7.56
N GLU A 271 -4.10 -31.64 7.76
CA GLU A 271 -3.43 -31.83 9.04
C GLU A 271 -2.15 -30.99 9.18
N ALA A 272 -1.80 -30.17 8.21
CA ALA A 272 -0.54 -29.43 8.19
C ALA A 272 -0.32 -28.56 9.44
N LYS A 273 -1.38 -27.98 10.00
CA LYS A 273 -1.33 -27.13 11.20
C LYS A 273 -1.54 -27.88 12.53
N SER A 274 -1.83 -29.18 12.48
CA SER A 274 -2.14 -30.02 13.65
C SER A 274 -1.24 -31.25 13.77
N ARG A 275 -0.08 -31.22 13.13
CA ARG A 275 0.89 -32.31 13.20
C ARG A 275 1.36 -32.57 14.64
N SER A 276 1.53 -33.83 15.00
CA SER A 276 1.99 -34.27 16.33
C SER A 276 3.45 -33.86 16.58
N ASN A 277 3.86 -33.86 17.85
CA ASN A 277 5.25 -33.63 18.21
C ASN A 277 6.20 -34.68 17.60
N ASP A 278 5.76 -35.93 17.52
CA ASP A 278 6.53 -37.04 16.95
C ASP A 278 6.82 -36.81 15.47
N TYR A 279 5.85 -36.23 14.72
CA TYR A 279 6.08 -35.81 13.33
C TYR A 279 7.24 -34.81 13.25
N TRP A 280 7.23 -33.78 14.10
CA TRP A 280 8.27 -32.74 14.10
C TRP A 280 9.62 -33.25 14.53
N VAL A 281 9.68 -34.15 15.55
CA VAL A 281 10.95 -34.77 15.98
C VAL A 281 11.60 -35.55 14.83
N ASN A 282 10.81 -36.23 14.02
CA ASN A 282 11.31 -37.01 12.89
C ASN A 282 11.64 -36.18 11.63
N SER A 283 10.97 -35.03 11.47
CA SER A 283 11.15 -34.17 10.27
C SER A 283 12.23 -33.11 10.45
N ARG A 284 12.67 -32.83 11.69
CA ARG A 284 13.69 -31.81 11.97
C ARG A 284 15.08 -32.32 11.61
N PRO A 285 15.88 -31.56 10.85
CA PRO A 285 17.29 -31.84 10.67
C PRO A 285 18.10 -31.75 11.97
N ASP A 286 17.72 -30.79 12.85
CA ASP A 286 18.37 -30.51 14.12
C ASP A 286 17.35 -30.36 15.25
N THR A 287 17.71 -30.76 16.47
CA THR A 287 16.86 -30.62 17.66
C THR A 287 16.70 -29.16 18.07
N LEU A 288 15.51 -28.80 18.59
CA LEU A 288 15.29 -27.48 19.19
C LEU A 288 16.02 -27.40 20.55
N SER A 289 16.56 -26.23 20.87
CA SER A 289 17.00 -25.92 22.21
C SER A 289 15.83 -25.87 23.21
N TYR A 290 16.14 -25.90 24.51
CA TYR A 290 15.10 -25.73 25.53
C TYR A 290 14.33 -24.43 25.36
N ALA A 291 15.02 -23.32 25.10
CA ALA A 291 14.41 -22.02 24.93
C ALA A 291 13.48 -21.96 23.71
N GLN A 292 13.93 -22.51 22.58
CA GLN A 292 13.16 -22.58 21.33
C GLN A 292 11.90 -23.45 21.47
N ALA A 293 12.01 -24.60 22.16
CA ALA A 293 10.88 -25.51 22.38
C ALA A 293 9.84 -24.95 23.35
N ASN A 294 10.19 -23.97 24.19
CA ASN A 294 9.31 -23.42 25.23
C ASN A 294 8.87 -21.97 24.97
N VAL A 295 8.93 -21.49 23.73
CA VAL A 295 8.46 -20.14 23.36
C VAL A 295 6.99 -19.92 23.75
N ALA A 296 6.12 -20.92 23.58
CA ALA A 296 4.71 -20.85 23.95
C ALA A 296 4.51 -20.63 25.48
N GLU A 297 5.28 -21.32 26.32
CA GLU A 297 5.19 -21.15 27.78
C GLU A 297 5.75 -19.77 28.19
N MET A 298 6.88 -19.37 27.63
CA MET A 298 7.45 -18.05 27.86
C MET A 298 6.44 -16.95 27.47
N LYS A 299 5.81 -17.03 26.32
CA LYS A 299 4.76 -16.13 25.83
C LYS A 299 3.64 -15.99 26.86
N ARG A 300 3.10 -17.12 27.34
CA ARG A 300 2.02 -17.11 28.32
C ARG A 300 2.41 -16.35 29.59
N ARG A 301 3.58 -16.67 30.19
CA ARG A 301 4.09 -15.97 31.38
C ARG A 301 4.37 -14.49 31.16
N PHE A 302 4.86 -14.13 29.98
CA PHE A 302 5.17 -12.75 29.63
C PHE A 302 3.90 -11.91 29.51
N VAL A 303 2.91 -12.43 28.80
CA VAL A 303 1.64 -11.74 28.53
C VAL A 303 0.79 -11.55 29.78
N ASP A 304 0.92 -12.44 30.78
CA ASP A 304 0.12 -12.34 32.02
C ASP A 304 0.51 -11.18 32.93
N GLN A 305 1.65 -10.52 32.67
CA GLN A 305 2.10 -9.38 33.46
C GLN A 305 1.29 -8.10 33.16
N PRO A 306 0.79 -7.36 34.18
CA PRO A 306 -0.05 -6.18 33.97
C PRO A 306 0.62 -5.06 33.15
N THR A 307 1.92 -4.81 33.38
CA THR A 307 2.70 -3.81 32.64
C THR A 307 2.85 -4.18 31.16
N VAL A 308 3.05 -5.46 30.87
CA VAL A 308 3.15 -5.97 29.50
C VAL A 308 1.80 -5.87 28.79
N LYS A 309 0.70 -6.22 29.47
CA LYS A 309 -0.67 -6.04 28.94
C LYS A 309 -0.94 -4.59 28.54
N ALA A 310 -0.54 -3.64 29.38
CA ALA A 310 -0.71 -2.21 29.09
C ALA A 310 0.12 -1.76 27.88
N ILE A 311 1.37 -2.21 27.77
CA ILE A 311 2.25 -1.89 26.62
C ILE A 311 1.69 -2.47 25.32
N ILE A 312 1.32 -3.76 25.36
CA ILE A 312 0.70 -4.46 24.21
C ILE A 312 -0.55 -3.71 23.75
N TYR A 313 -1.41 -3.36 24.69
CA TYR A 313 -2.64 -2.62 24.42
C TYR A 313 -2.34 -1.27 23.76
N GLY A 314 -1.41 -0.50 24.32
CA GLY A 314 -0.99 0.78 23.72
C GLY A 314 -0.42 0.63 22.31
N MET A 315 0.41 -0.38 22.07
CA MET A 315 0.95 -0.68 20.75
C MET A 315 -0.15 -1.08 19.75
N ARG A 316 -1.12 -1.89 20.16
CA ARG A 316 -2.29 -2.24 19.32
C ARG A 316 -3.06 -0.99 18.90
N VAL A 317 -3.34 -0.09 19.84
CA VAL A 317 -4.02 1.18 19.55
C VAL A 317 -3.27 1.99 18.49
N ILE A 318 -1.95 2.11 18.60
CA ILE A 318 -1.12 2.87 17.65
C ILE A 318 -1.08 2.21 16.27
N LEU A 319 -0.86 0.90 16.22
CA LEU A 319 -0.64 0.16 14.98
C LEU A 319 -1.95 -0.10 14.20
N ASP A 320 -3.00 -0.50 14.90
CA ASP A 320 -4.30 -0.78 14.28
C ASP A 320 -5.15 0.46 14.07
N ASN A 321 -4.82 1.56 14.75
CA ASN A 321 -5.62 2.79 14.75
C ASN A 321 -7.03 2.62 15.35
N TYR A 322 -7.23 1.56 16.18
CA TYR A 322 -8.49 1.23 16.85
C TYR A 322 -8.25 0.83 18.31
N LEU A 323 -9.20 1.19 19.16
CA LEU A 323 -9.27 0.78 20.55
C LEU A 323 -10.04 -0.55 20.67
N GLU A 324 -9.40 -1.57 21.17
CA GLU A 324 -10.07 -2.82 21.49
C GLU A 324 -10.85 -2.74 22.80
N THR A 325 -12.05 -3.28 22.84
CA THR A 325 -12.88 -3.29 24.06
C THR A 325 -12.47 -4.36 25.06
N SER A 326 -11.69 -5.35 24.65
CA SER A 326 -11.06 -6.35 25.50
C SER A 326 -9.58 -6.07 25.66
N THR A 327 -9.10 -5.98 26.89
CA THR A 327 -7.67 -5.86 27.23
C THR A 327 -7.00 -7.21 27.42
N ASP A 328 -7.77 -8.30 27.48
CA ASP A 328 -7.25 -9.66 27.62
C ASP A 328 -6.83 -10.21 26.24
N PRO A 329 -5.54 -10.51 26.04
CA PRO A 329 -5.04 -11.05 24.79
C PRO A 329 -5.68 -12.39 24.38
N ASN A 330 -6.18 -13.15 25.34
CA ASN A 330 -6.81 -14.45 25.12
C ASN A 330 -8.32 -14.34 24.81
N LYS A 331 -8.90 -13.14 24.97
CA LYS A 331 -10.31 -12.87 24.68
C LYS A 331 -10.41 -11.85 23.57
N PRO A 332 -10.66 -12.26 22.31
CA PRO A 332 -10.75 -11.33 21.20
C PRO A 332 -11.90 -10.34 21.41
N SER A 333 -11.64 -9.09 21.10
CA SER A 333 -12.61 -8.01 21.21
C SER A 333 -13.79 -8.23 20.28
N LYS A 334 -15.01 -8.13 20.78
CA LYS A 334 -16.25 -8.18 19.97
C LYS A 334 -16.51 -6.87 19.24
N PHE A 335 -16.00 -5.76 19.78
CA PHE A 335 -16.11 -4.42 19.24
C PHE A 335 -14.75 -3.73 19.24
N VAL A 336 -14.54 -2.85 18.26
CA VAL A 336 -13.38 -1.95 18.20
C VAL A 336 -13.88 -0.52 17.98
N ILE A 337 -13.24 0.45 18.64
CA ILE A 337 -13.60 1.87 18.59
C ILE A 337 -12.51 2.62 17.81
N GLY A 338 -12.88 3.41 16.83
CA GLY A 338 -11.95 4.16 16.00
C GLY A 338 -12.50 4.39 14.59
N PRO A 339 -11.67 4.83 13.62
CA PRO A 339 -10.22 5.02 13.74
C PRO A 339 -9.84 6.27 14.54
N PHE A 340 -8.77 6.21 15.35
CA PHE A 340 -8.30 7.33 16.19
C PHE A 340 -7.90 8.55 15.38
N THR A 341 -7.25 8.34 14.25
CA THR A 341 -6.82 9.42 13.35
C THR A 341 -7.98 10.21 12.78
N SER A 342 -9.22 9.73 12.89
CA SER A 342 -10.43 10.40 12.39
C SER A 342 -11.34 10.93 13.51
N ILE A 343 -10.90 10.89 14.78
CA ILE A 343 -11.71 11.42 15.89
C ILE A 343 -11.84 12.93 15.78
N LEU A 344 -10.76 13.62 15.46
CA LEU A 344 -10.73 15.08 15.37
C LEU A 344 -10.41 15.51 13.94
N GLY A 345 -11.15 16.44 13.40
CA GLY A 345 -10.89 17.00 12.09
C GLY A 345 -11.44 18.42 11.96
N HIS A 346 -11.18 19.04 10.82
CA HIS A 346 -11.60 20.38 10.50
C HIS A 346 -11.98 20.51 9.03
N SER A 347 -13.09 21.16 8.74
CA SER A 347 -13.45 21.59 7.38
C SER A 347 -14.02 23.01 7.39
N LYS A 348 -14.03 23.67 6.23
CA LYS A 348 -14.56 25.07 6.15
C LYS A 348 -16.04 25.14 6.51
N ALA A 349 -16.82 24.16 6.11
CA ALA A 349 -18.26 24.14 6.36
C ALA A 349 -18.59 23.71 7.79
N GLU A 350 -17.95 22.65 8.31
CA GLU A 350 -18.23 22.09 9.63
C GLU A 350 -17.50 22.82 10.76
N GLY A 351 -16.41 23.54 10.43
CA GLY A 351 -15.42 23.97 11.42
C GLY A 351 -14.71 22.76 12.02
N PHE A 352 -14.38 22.86 13.29
CA PHE A 352 -13.91 21.72 14.06
C PHE A 352 -15.02 20.66 14.21
N HIS A 353 -14.68 19.38 14.09
CA HIS A 353 -15.62 18.30 14.31
C HIS A 353 -15.03 17.16 15.12
N VAL A 354 -15.91 16.41 15.79
CA VAL A 354 -15.57 15.19 16.51
C VAL A 354 -16.33 14.03 15.88
N ARG A 355 -15.63 12.91 15.64
CA ARG A 355 -16.17 11.68 15.09
C ARG A 355 -15.84 10.49 15.99
N VAL A 356 -16.80 9.64 16.26
CA VAL A 356 -16.63 8.39 17.00
C VAL A 356 -17.16 7.25 16.16
N GLY A 357 -16.34 6.25 15.90
CA GLY A 357 -16.69 5.05 15.12
C GLY A 357 -16.63 3.79 15.97
N ILE A 358 -17.47 2.82 15.65
CA ILE A 358 -17.54 1.50 16.27
C ILE A 358 -17.70 0.47 15.16
N GLN A 359 -16.92 -0.62 15.26
CA GLN A 359 -17.03 -1.76 14.37
C GLN A 359 -17.14 -3.06 15.17
N THR A 360 -17.91 -4.01 14.67
CA THR A 360 -17.93 -5.37 15.18
C THR A 360 -16.81 -6.21 14.56
N THR A 361 -16.42 -7.28 15.23
CA THR A 361 -15.39 -8.21 14.75
C THR A 361 -15.97 -9.61 14.56
N GLY A 362 -15.19 -10.52 13.94
CA GLY A 362 -15.52 -11.92 13.83
C GLY A 362 -15.75 -12.64 15.15
N ALA A 363 -15.22 -12.11 16.26
CA ALA A 363 -15.47 -12.62 17.60
C ALA A 363 -16.92 -12.41 18.11
N LEU A 364 -17.66 -11.46 17.54
CA LEU A 364 -19.09 -11.28 17.78
C LEU A 364 -19.92 -12.20 16.88
N ASN A 365 -19.66 -12.17 15.60
CA ASN A 365 -20.32 -13.00 14.60
C ASN A 365 -19.37 -13.22 13.41
N LYS A 366 -19.26 -14.47 12.95
CA LYS A 366 -18.31 -14.85 11.89
C LYS A 366 -18.66 -14.33 10.50
N HIS A 367 -19.93 -14.03 10.27
CA HIS A 367 -20.47 -13.63 8.95
C HIS A 367 -20.99 -12.20 8.92
N TRP A 368 -21.60 -11.71 10.01
CA TRP A 368 -22.23 -10.41 10.05
C TRP A 368 -21.36 -9.38 10.75
N PHE A 369 -21.11 -8.27 10.08
CA PHE A 369 -20.32 -7.15 10.60
C PHE A 369 -21.13 -5.86 10.51
N LEU A 370 -21.00 -5.03 11.54
CA LEU A 370 -21.58 -3.69 11.60
C LEU A 370 -20.43 -2.69 11.70
N ASN A 371 -20.39 -1.72 10.77
CA ASN A 371 -19.50 -0.58 10.79
C ASN A 371 -20.34 0.68 10.93
N THR A 372 -20.10 1.49 11.95
CA THR A 372 -20.86 2.70 12.21
C THR A 372 -19.99 3.80 12.76
N TRP A 373 -20.33 5.04 12.42
CA TRP A 373 -19.75 6.19 13.09
C TRP A 373 -20.76 7.34 13.19
N PHE A 374 -20.55 8.18 14.19
CA PHE A 374 -21.26 9.42 14.43
C PHE A 374 -20.26 10.58 14.42
N LYS A 375 -20.64 11.71 13.79
CA LYS A 375 -19.84 12.93 13.69
C LYS A 375 -20.69 14.17 13.99
N TYR A 376 -20.12 15.14 14.71
CA TYR A 376 -20.74 16.41 14.99
C TYR A 376 -19.81 17.57 14.64
N GLY A 377 -20.25 18.47 13.75
CA GLY A 377 -19.54 19.70 13.40
C GLY A 377 -19.99 20.85 14.29
N PHE A 378 -19.06 21.58 14.85
CA PHE A 378 -19.35 22.66 15.80
C PHE A 378 -19.79 23.96 15.13
N LYS A 379 -19.38 24.21 13.88
CA LYS A 379 -19.77 25.40 13.12
C LYS A 379 -21.14 25.25 12.48
N ASP A 380 -21.38 24.16 11.77
CA ASP A 380 -22.65 23.89 11.09
C ASP A 380 -23.72 23.32 12.04
N ARG A 381 -23.33 22.87 13.24
CA ARG A 381 -24.18 22.30 14.29
C ARG A 381 -25.06 21.15 13.80
N ARG A 382 -24.55 20.36 12.84
CA ARG A 382 -25.28 19.24 12.23
C ARG A 382 -24.70 17.90 12.66
N PRO A 383 -25.57 16.98 13.12
CA PRO A 383 -25.18 15.59 13.29
C PRO A 383 -25.04 14.90 11.93
N LYS A 384 -24.04 14.05 11.79
CA LYS A 384 -23.75 13.24 10.61
C LYS A 384 -23.44 11.82 11.06
N GLY A 385 -23.60 10.87 10.15
CA GLY A 385 -23.38 9.49 10.53
C GLY A 385 -23.30 8.53 9.35
N HIS A 386 -22.86 7.35 9.68
CA HIS A 386 -22.72 6.22 8.76
C HIS A 386 -23.11 4.93 9.47
N VAL A 387 -23.84 4.10 8.77
CA VAL A 387 -24.14 2.72 9.20
C VAL A 387 -23.95 1.83 8.00
N GLU A 388 -23.14 0.77 8.15
CA GLU A 388 -22.92 -0.23 7.15
C GLU A 388 -23.06 -1.64 7.74
N LEU A 389 -23.97 -2.41 7.19
CA LEU A 389 -24.15 -3.83 7.51
C LEU A 389 -23.47 -4.66 6.42
N ILE A 390 -22.56 -5.53 6.80
CA ILE A 390 -21.78 -6.36 5.90
C ILE A 390 -22.05 -7.83 6.20
N TYR A 391 -22.42 -8.60 5.18
CA TYR A 391 -22.43 -10.04 5.23
C TYR A 391 -21.21 -10.60 4.49
N SER A 392 -20.36 -11.35 5.19
CA SER A 392 -19.20 -12.04 4.62
C SER A 392 -19.55 -13.51 4.37
N PHE A 393 -19.35 -13.95 3.13
CA PHE A 393 -19.49 -15.37 2.77
C PHE A 393 -18.34 -16.22 3.31
N ASN A 394 -17.21 -15.60 3.64
CA ASN A 394 -16.06 -16.26 4.25
C ASN A 394 -16.08 -16.03 5.76
N GLU A 395 -15.87 -17.11 6.53
CA GLU A 395 -15.84 -17.04 7.98
C GLU A 395 -14.53 -16.41 8.49
N LYS A 396 -14.64 -15.61 9.55
CA LYS A 396 -13.49 -15.08 10.30
C LYS A 396 -13.76 -15.17 11.81
N GLU A 397 -12.68 -15.37 12.55
CA GLU A 397 -12.78 -15.55 14.01
C GLU A 397 -12.45 -14.29 14.81
N LYS A 398 -11.51 -13.48 14.34
CA LYS A 398 -10.99 -12.31 15.08
C LYS A 398 -10.95 -11.03 14.27
N GLU A 399 -10.85 -11.14 12.94
CA GLU A 399 -10.65 -10.02 12.03
C GLU A 399 -11.95 -9.26 11.75
N VAL A 400 -11.81 -8.03 11.28
CA VAL A 400 -12.94 -7.20 10.80
C VAL A 400 -13.26 -7.49 9.33
N ILE A 401 -12.25 -7.88 8.54
CA ILE A 401 -12.38 -8.14 7.10
C ILE A 401 -11.84 -9.52 6.78
N ALA A 402 -12.65 -10.33 6.11
CA ALA A 402 -12.25 -11.65 5.61
C ALA A 402 -11.60 -11.56 4.23
N TYR A 403 -10.41 -12.13 4.08
CA TYR A 403 -9.74 -12.27 2.79
C TYR A 403 -9.65 -13.76 2.39
N PRO A 404 -9.81 -14.13 1.11
CA PRO A 404 -10.22 -13.25 0.00
C PRO A 404 -11.62 -12.67 0.23
N ILE A 405 -11.85 -11.43 -0.25
CA ILE A 405 -13.10 -10.73 -0.01
C ILE A 405 -14.23 -11.42 -0.79
N ARG A 406 -15.34 -11.75 -0.10
CA ARG A 406 -16.60 -12.11 -0.71
C ARG A 406 -17.70 -11.59 0.19
N THR A 407 -18.19 -10.38 -0.10
CA THR A 407 -19.08 -9.66 0.82
C THR A 407 -20.24 -9.01 0.08
N LEU A 408 -21.36 -8.95 0.79
CA LEU A 408 -22.53 -8.15 0.43
C LEU A 408 -22.66 -7.06 1.49
N SER A 409 -22.75 -5.79 1.12
CA SER A 409 -22.89 -4.69 2.09
C SER A 409 -24.04 -3.77 1.72
N LEU A 410 -24.67 -3.24 2.77
CA LEU A 410 -25.73 -2.25 2.72
C LEU A 410 -25.32 -1.10 3.61
N SER A 411 -25.24 0.12 3.08
CA SER A 411 -24.84 1.27 3.86
C SER A 411 -25.70 2.49 3.62
N TYR A 412 -25.85 3.29 4.68
CA TYR A 412 -26.40 4.63 4.63
C TYR A 412 -25.38 5.60 5.23
N THR A 413 -25.14 6.70 4.54
CA THR A 413 -24.20 7.74 4.97
C THR A 413 -24.87 9.11 4.81
N ASN A 414 -24.84 9.90 5.87
CA ASN A 414 -25.15 11.33 5.84
C ASN A 414 -23.90 12.08 6.30
N ASP A 415 -23.29 12.85 5.41
CA ASP A 415 -22.03 13.54 5.68
C ASP A 415 -21.84 14.74 4.73
N ILE A 416 -20.65 15.36 4.78
CA ILE A 416 -20.22 16.41 3.86
C ILE A 416 -19.07 15.90 3.00
N GLN A 417 -19.04 16.28 1.73
CA GLN A 417 -17.96 15.90 0.80
C GLN A 417 -17.63 17.03 -0.17
N SER A 418 -16.42 17.00 -0.70
CA SER A 418 -16.02 17.73 -1.90
C SER A 418 -16.11 16.80 -3.12
N PRO A 419 -16.39 17.29 -4.34
CA PRO A 419 -16.45 16.47 -5.54
C PRO A 419 -15.18 15.62 -5.81
N THR A 420 -14.01 16.06 -5.33
CA THR A 420 -12.74 15.35 -5.51
C THR A 420 -12.44 14.31 -4.42
N ASP A 421 -13.18 14.30 -3.31
CA ASP A 421 -12.93 13.39 -2.18
C ASP A 421 -13.07 11.91 -2.57
N LYS A 422 -13.92 11.61 -3.56
CA LYS A 422 -14.11 10.25 -4.10
C LYS A 422 -12.85 9.63 -4.71
N TYR A 423 -11.84 10.43 -5.04
CA TYR A 423 -10.57 9.98 -5.62
C TYR A 423 -9.44 9.85 -4.59
N MET A 424 -9.66 10.26 -3.35
CA MET A 424 -8.66 10.16 -2.29
C MET A 424 -8.55 8.74 -1.76
N GLN A 425 -7.31 8.32 -1.46
CA GLN A 425 -7.03 7.01 -0.85
C GLN A 425 -7.17 7.01 0.67
N PHE A 426 -7.03 8.18 1.29
CA PHE A 426 -7.19 8.35 2.74
C PHE A 426 -8.62 8.80 3.09
N ASP A 427 -9.06 8.45 4.29
CA ASP A 427 -10.29 9.01 4.84
C ASP A 427 -10.15 10.53 4.95
N LYS A 428 -11.09 11.27 4.38
CA LYS A 428 -11.09 12.75 4.38
C LYS A 428 -11.10 13.35 5.79
N ASP A 429 -11.67 12.62 6.75
CA ASP A 429 -11.74 13.02 8.16
C ASP A 429 -10.49 12.66 8.96
N ASN A 430 -9.45 12.11 8.31
CA ASN A 430 -8.17 11.85 8.97
C ASN A 430 -7.52 13.18 9.42
N ALA A 431 -7.08 13.24 10.68
CA ALA A 431 -6.49 14.42 11.29
C ALA A 431 -5.29 14.99 10.48
N PHE A 432 -4.52 14.13 9.82
CA PHE A 432 -3.43 14.56 8.95
C PHE A 432 -3.91 15.24 7.66
N MET A 433 -5.11 14.89 7.17
CA MET A 433 -5.73 15.54 6.00
C MET A 433 -6.33 16.90 6.36
N ALA A 434 -6.67 17.12 7.62
CA ALA A 434 -7.16 18.42 8.11
C ALA A 434 -6.05 19.50 8.10
N ILE A 435 -4.77 19.09 8.08
CA ILE A 435 -3.61 19.99 7.90
C ILE A 435 -3.49 20.27 6.39
N ALA A 436 -4.33 21.15 5.87
CA ALA A 436 -4.40 21.48 4.46
C ALA A 436 -3.81 22.87 4.17
N TRP A 437 -3.14 23.01 3.02
CA TRP A 437 -2.65 24.29 2.53
C TRP A 437 -3.73 25.09 1.80
N ASN A 438 -4.82 24.42 1.39
CA ASN A 438 -5.95 25.06 0.73
C ASN A 438 -7.27 24.59 1.36
N SER A 439 -8.14 25.54 1.69
CA SER A 439 -9.48 25.22 2.17
C SER A 439 -10.34 24.80 0.99
N THR A 440 -11.03 23.67 1.11
CA THR A 440 -12.02 23.22 0.13
C THR A 440 -13.27 24.07 0.24
N HIS A 441 -13.48 24.99 -0.71
CA HIS A 441 -14.64 25.91 -0.69
C HIS A 441 -15.92 25.26 -1.20
N PHE A 442 -15.81 24.28 -2.12
CA PHE A 442 -16.95 23.63 -2.78
C PHE A 442 -17.26 22.31 -2.09
N GLN A 443 -18.12 22.35 -1.09
CA GLN A 443 -18.56 21.18 -0.36
C GLN A 443 -20.08 21.02 -0.49
N SER A 444 -20.56 19.79 -0.41
CA SER A 444 -21.98 19.46 -0.36
C SER A 444 -22.29 18.52 0.79
N TYR A 445 -23.41 18.73 1.46
CA TYR A 445 -24.01 17.70 2.29
C TYR A 445 -24.57 16.63 1.39
N PHE A 446 -24.32 15.36 1.71
CA PHE A 446 -24.86 14.25 0.95
C PHE A 446 -25.53 13.21 1.84
N GLU A 447 -26.55 12.61 1.29
CA GLU A 447 -27.19 11.41 1.80
C GLU A 447 -27.01 10.31 0.76
N ARG A 448 -26.32 9.25 1.14
CA ARG A 448 -25.96 8.15 0.24
C ARG A 448 -26.47 6.82 0.78
N PHE A 449 -27.28 6.17 -0.01
CA PHE A 449 -27.62 4.77 0.15
C PHE A 449 -26.80 3.95 -0.83
N LYS A 450 -26.13 2.90 -0.36
CA LYS A 450 -25.29 2.04 -1.21
C LYS A 450 -25.49 0.57 -0.87
N PHE A 451 -25.78 -0.21 -1.90
CA PHE A 451 -25.79 -1.66 -1.86
C PHE A 451 -24.63 -2.15 -2.71
N LYS A 452 -23.75 -3.02 -2.19
CA LYS A 452 -22.52 -3.41 -2.87
C LYS A 452 -22.25 -4.88 -2.71
N TYR A 453 -21.81 -5.55 -3.78
CA TYR A 453 -21.24 -6.88 -3.79
C TYR A 453 -19.79 -6.83 -4.24
N ASP A 454 -18.87 -7.40 -3.46
CA ASP A 454 -17.44 -7.55 -3.74
C ASP A 454 -17.08 -9.04 -3.77
N TRP A 455 -16.38 -9.47 -4.81
CA TRP A 455 -15.89 -10.82 -4.95
C TRP A 455 -14.44 -10.83 -5.43
N GLU A 456 -13.54 -11.32 -4.59
CA GLU A 456 -12.13 -11.54 -4.87
C GLU A 456 -11.86 -13.02 -5.10
N PHE A 457 -11.15 -13.32 -6.17
CA PHE A 457 -10.74 -14.66 -6.54
C PHE A 457 -9.26 -14.89 -6.21
N ASN A 458 -8.86 -16.14 -5.98
CA ASN A 458 -7.48 -16.49 -5.66
C ASN A 458 -6.47 -16.25 -6.80
N ASN A 459 -6.95 -16.07 -8.04
CA ASN A 459 -6.11 -15.75 -9.21
C ASN A 459 -5.80 -14.24 -9.36
N GLY A 460 -6.14 -13.43 -8.37
CA GLY A 460 -5.92 -11.97 -8.38
C GLY A 460 -6.98 -11.17 -9.11
N LEU A 461 -8.07 -11.78 -9.58
CA LEU A 461 -9.23 -11.07 -10.12
C LEU A 461 -10.16 -10.65 -8.97
N ARG A 462 -10.59 -9.40 -8.96
CA ARG A 462 -11.61 -8.88 -8.06
C ARG A 462 -12.71 -8.22 -8.88
N LEU A 463 -13.94 -8.63 -8.66
CA LEU A 463 -15.13 -8.06 -9.27
C LEU A 463 -15.95 -7.31 -8.22
N ASN A 464 -16.52 -6.18 -8.59
CA ASN A 464 -17.44 -5.46 -7.74
C ASN A 464 -18.63 -4.95 -8.54
N ALA A 465 -19.78 -4.94 -7.89
CA ALA A 465 -21.01 -4.35 -8.41
C ALA A 465 -21.65 -3.52 -7.28
N ALA A 466 -22.15 -2.33 -7.60
CA ALA A 466 -22.83 -1.51 -6.62
C ALA A 466 -24.02 -0.77 -7.23
N PHE A 467 -25.06 -0.63 -6.41
CA PHE A 467 -26.16 0.30 -6.61
C PHE A 467 -25.98 1.45 -5.63
N VAL A 468 -26.00 2.67 -6.12
CA VAL A 468 -25.82 3.88 -5.31
C VAL A 468 -26.94 4.85 -5.61
N HIS A 469 -27.63 5.30 -4.56
CA HIS A 469 -28.54 6.43 -4.64
C HIS A 469 -28.02 7.55 -3.75
N GLU A 470 -27.82 8.72 -4.31
CA GLU A 470 -27.22 9.85 -3.59
C GLU A 470 -27.98 11.16 -3.88
N SER A 471 -28.19 11.92 -2.81
CA SER A 471 -28.72 13.28 -2.85
C SER A 471 -27.67 14.22 -2.29
N ASN A 472 -27.28 15.24 -3.05
CA ASN A 472 -26.32 16.24 -2.65
C ASN A 472 -26.99 17.61 -2.51
N THR A 473 -26.66 18.34 -1.45
CA THR A 473 -27.07 19.73 -1.22
C THR A 473 -25.83 20.59 -1.05
N GLY A 474 -25.62 21.55 -1.96
CA GLY A 474 -24.48 22.46 -1.94
C GLY A 474 -24.40 23.29 -0.66
N THR A 475 -23.19 23.60 -0.22
CA THR A 475 -22.93 24.54 0.90
C THR A 475 -22.35 25.83 0.36
N GLY A 476 -22.75 26.95 0.96
CA GLY A 476 -22.26 28.27 0.54
C GLY A 476 -22.62 28.56 -0.91
N ASP A 477 -21.61 28.84 -1.70
CA ASP A 477 -21.77 29.26 -3.11
C ASP A 477 -21.76 28.08 -4.10
N LEU A 478 -21.88 26.82 -3.62
CA LEU A 478 -21.95 25.67 -4.49
C LEU A 478 -23.39 25.42 -4.98
N TYR A 479 -23.58 25.59 -6.26
CA TYR A 479 -24.84 25.29 -6.96
C TYR A 479 -24.61 24.22 -8.03
N PHE A 480 -25.68 23.54 -8.42
CA PHE A 480 -25.68 22.55 -9.47
C PHE A 480 -26.46 23.06 -10.67
N ASN A 481 -25.90 22.90 -11.85
CA ASN A 481 -26.57 23.28 -13.08
C ASN A 481 -27.49 22.13 -13.52
N THR A 482 -28.81 22.32 -13.37
CA THR A 482 -29.83 21.31 -13.66
C THR A 482 -30.46 21.47 -15.04
N VAL A 483 -30.38 22.66 -15.66
CA VAL A 483 -30.87 22.97 -17.00
C VAL A 483 -29.69 23.34 -17.86
N ARG A 484 -29.57 22.68 -19.02
CA ARG A 484 -28.42 22.86 -19.92
C ARG A 484 -28.74 23.65 -21.17
N GLU A 485 -30.00 23.60 -21.61
CA GLU A 485 -30.43 24.28 -22.80
C GLU A 485 -31.12 25.60 -22.44
N TRP A 486 -30.68 26.67 -23.06
CA TRP A 486 -31.17 28.01 -22.79
C TRP A 486 -32.66 28.16 -23.11
N ASP A 487 -33.11 27.55 -24.19
CA ASP A 487 -34.51 27.55 -24.58
C ASP A 487 -35.40 26.80 -23.56
N GLU A 488 -34.88 25.75 -22.93
CA GLU A 488 -35.56 25.06 -21.84
C GLU A 488 -35.68 25.95 -20.60
N ALA A 489 -34.62 26.66 -20.24
CA ALA A 489 -34.62 27.58 -19.13
C ALA A 489 -35.61 28.75 -19.34
N ARG A 490 -35.69 29.31 -20.54
CA ARG A 490 -36.67 30.35 -20.90
C ARG A 490 -38.10 29.84 -20.82
N LYS A 491 -38.38 28.64 -21.34
CA LYS A 491 -39.74 28.04 -21.19
C LYS A 491 -40.15 27.91 -19.76
N ILE A 492 -39.26 27.44 -18.88
CA ILE A 492 -39.52 27.32 -17.44
C ILE A 492 -39.76 28.70 -16.83
N GLN A 493 -38.96 29.71 -17.20
CA GLN A 493 -39.13 31.10 -16.75
C GLN A 493 -40.49 31.64 -17.16
N ASP A 494 -40.89 31.48 -18.41
CA ASP A 494 -42.16 31.91 -18.95
C ASP A 494 -43.35 31.21 -18.27
N ASP A 495 -43.23 29.91 -18.01
CA ASP A 495 -44.25 29.14 -17.31
C ASP A 495 -44.41 29.59 -15.85
N ILE A 496 -43.31 29.89 -15.15
CA ILE A 496 -43.37 30.47 -13.78
C ILE A 496 -44.04 31.84 -13.81
N GLN A 497 -43.66 32.69 -14.74
CA GLN A 497 -44.23 34.02 -14.87
C GLN A 497 -45.72 33.98 -15.20
N LYS A 498 -46.16 33.08 -16.07
CA LYS A 498 -47.58 32.88 -16.39
C LYS A 498 -48.40 32.35 -15.23
N ASN A 499 -47.87 31.37 -14.51
CA ASN A 499 -48.61 30.65 -13.49
C ASN A 499 -48.58 31.33 -12.12
N MET A 500 -47.48 32.01 -11.80
CA MET A 500 -47.27 32.64 -10.48
C MET A 500 -47.25 34.19 -10.53
N ASN A 501 -47.35 34.79 -11.71
CA ASN A 501 -47.19 36.23 -11.93
C ASN A 501 -45.95 36.82 -11.27
N THR A 502 -44.88 36.04 -11.22
CA THR A 502 -43.61 36.38 -10.56
C THR A 502 -42.49 36.22 -11.58
N TYR A 503 -41.68 37.25 -11.76
CA TYR A 503 -40.45 37.17 -12.55
C TYR A 503 -39.35 36.48 -11.72
N VAL A 504 -38.82 35.36 -12.23
CA VAL A 504 -37.69 34.68 -11.67
C VAL A 504 -36.52 34.87 -12.63
N PRO A 505 -35.37 35.39 -12.16
CA PRO A 505 -34.16 35.52 -13.00
C PRO A 505 -33.72 34.16 -13.56
N LEU A 506 -33.18 34.15 -14.79
CA LEU A 506 -32.81 32.91 -15.47
C LEU A 506 -31.74 32.11 -14.72
N ASN A 507 -30.81 32.79 -14.05
CA ASN A 507 -29.83 32.16 -13.20
C ASN A 507 -30.47 31.34 -12.05
N GLU A 508 -31.59 31.81 -11.48
CA GLU A 508 -32.30 31.05 -10.44
C GLU A 508 -33.05 29.84 -11.01
N VAL A 509 -33.47 29.92 -12.29
CA VAL A 509 -34.11 28.79 -12.98
C VAL A 509 -33.11 27.68 -13.30
N ILE A 510 -31.88 28.04 -13.69
CA ILE A 510 -30.84 27.13 -14.10
C ILE A 510 -30.14 26.50 -12.90
N MET A 511 -29.96 27.26 -11.83
CA MET A 511 -29.21 26.84 -10.65
C MET A 511 -30.08 26.17 -9.62
N SER A 512 -29.63 24.99 -9.16
CA SER A 512 -30.23 24.30 -8.03
C SER A 512 -29.19 24.08 -6.95
N ASN A 513 -29.57 24.21 -5.71
CA ASN A 513 -28.72 23.85 -4.57
C ASN A 513 -28.73 22.33 -4.30
N LYS A 514 -29.53 21.57 -5.02
CA LYS A 514 -29.71 20.13 -4.81
C LYS A 514 -29.64 19.36 -6.13
N ILE A 515 -28.96 18.20 -6.07
CA ILE A 515 -28.87 17.24 -7.18
C ILE A 515 -29.04 15.82 -6.63
N LYS A 516 -29.75 14.98 -7.39
CA LYS A 516 -29.90 13.55 -7.09
C LYS A 516 -29.41 12.71 -8.24
N TYR A 517 -28.72 11.62 -7.91
CA TYR A 517 -28.34 10.64 -8.89
C TYR A 517 -28.45 9.21 -8.36
N THR A 518 -28.78 8.31 -9.26
CA THR A 518 -28.88 6.87 -9.00
C THR A 518 -27.99 6.15 -9.98
N GLU A 519 -27.06 5.37 -9.47
CA GLU A 519 -25.99 4.75 -10.24
C GLU A 519 -25.96 3.23 -10.08
N PHE A 520 -25.70 2.54 -11.18
CA PHE A 520 -25.18 1.18 -11.19
C PHE A 520 -23.70 1.24 -11.55
N GLN A 521 -22.86 0.68 -10.68
CA GLN A 521 -21.42 0.64 -10.85
C GLN A 521 -20.98 -0.81 -11.02
N ILE A 522 -20.16 -1.10 -12.02
CA ILE A 522 -19.52 -2.40 -12.24
C ILE A 522 -18.03 -2.15 -12.37
N GLY A 523 -17.23 -2.90 -11.62
CA GLY A 523 -15.77 -2.79 -11.65
C GLY A 523 -15.10 -4.15 -11.67
N ALA A 524 -13.94 -4.18 -12.30
CA ALA A 524 -13.02 -5.31 -12.28
C ALA A 524 -11.62 -4.80 -11.99
N GLU A 525 -10.90 -5.48 -11.11
CA GLU A 525 -9.49 -5.24 -10.82
C GLU A 525 -8.76 -6.57 -11.00
N TYR A 526 -7.69 -6.56 -11.80
CA TYR A 526 -6.87 -7.73 -12.05
C TYR A 526 -5.44 -7.50 -11.59
N GLN A 527 -4.96 -8.36 -10.69
CA GLN A 527 -3.73 -8.22 -9.95
C GLN A 527 -2.88 -9.51 -10.05
N PRO A 528 -2.37 -9.86 -11.24
CA PRO A 528 -1.62 -11.10 -11.42
C PRO A 528 -0.33 -11.09 -10.60
N GLY A 529 -0.14 -12.12 -9.79
CA GLY A 529 1.06 -12.31 -8.98
C GLY A 529 1.19 -11.33 -7.80
N VAL A 530 0.14 -10.57 -7.45
CA VAL A 530 0.16 -9.69 -6.26
C VAL A 530 0.13 -10.53 -4.99
N LYS A 531 1.02 -10.20 -4.07
CA LYS A 531 1.06 -10.76 -2.71
C LYS A 531 0.62 -9.70 -1.70
N TYR A 532 -0.18 -10.13 -0.74
CA TYR A 532 -0.70 -9.26 0.30
C TYR A 532 -0.31 -9.70 1.69
N LEU A 533 -0.11 -8.73 2.56
CA LEU A 533 -0.02 -8.90 4.01
C LEU A 533 -1.32 -8.42 4.63
N ASN A 534 -2.01 -9.30 5.32
CA ASN A 534 -3.27 -9.00 5.96
C ASN A 534 -3.01 -8.70 7.45
N THR A 535 -3.56 -7.60 7.94
CA THR A 535 -3.71 -7.35 9.37
C THR A 535 -5.19 -7.48 9.74
N LYS A 536 -5.49 -7.33 11.02
CA LYS A 536 -6.87 -7.38 11.52
C LYS A 536 -7.82 -6.44 10.77
N ASN A 537 -7.35 -5.24 10.43
CA ASN A 537 -8.17 -4.16 9.86
C ASN A 537 -7.73 -3.70 8.47
N LYS A 538 -6.55 -4.10 8.01
CA LYS A 538 -5.95 -3.58 6.77
C LYS A 538 -5.23 -4.67 6.01
N ARG A 539 -5.02 -4.38 4.74
CA ARG A 539 -4.26 -5.19 3.79
C ARG A 539 -3.19 -4.32 3.15
N PHE A 540 -1.97 -4.83 3.10
CA PHE A 540 -0.82 -4.14 2.51
C PHE A 540 -0.28 -4.95 1.33
N LEU A 541 0.23 -4.25 0.31
CA LEU A 541 0.93 -4.86 -0.80
C LEU A 541 2.31 -5.32 -0.35
N ALA A 542 2.61 -6.62 -0.49
CA ALA A 542 3.93 -7.19 -0.20
C ALA A 542 4.89 -7.02 -1.39
N ASN A 543 4.37 -7.11 -2.62
CA ASN A 543 5.15 -6.92 -3.83
C ASN A 543 4.51 -5.84 -4.72
N ARG A 544 5.17 -4.70 -4.85
CA ARG A 544 4.69 -3.57 -5.67
C ARG A 544 5.04 -3.70 -7.15
N GLU A 545 5.90 -4.63 -7.52
CA GLU A 545 6.29 -4.91 -8.91
C GLU A 545 5.20 -5.59 -9.74
N ALA A 546 4.27 -6.30 -9.09
CA ALA A 546 3.13 -6.89 -9.77
C ALA A 546 2.17 -5.79 -10.27
N PRO A 547 1.72 -5.86 -11.55
CA PRO A 547 0.82 -4.85 -12.09
C PRO A 547 -0.58 -4.98 -11.48
N ILE A 548 -1.26 -3.84 -11.36
CA ILE A 548 -2.66 -3.75 -10.94
C ILE A 548 -3.43 -3.03 -12.03
N TYR A 549 -4.33 -3.73 -12.72
CA TYR A 549 -5.21 -3.20 -13.76
C TYR A 549 -6.60 -3.00 -13.18
N GLY A 550 -7.19 -1.83 -13.38
CA GLY A 550 -8.54 -1.53 -12.95
C GLY A 550 -9.40 -0.99 -14.08
N ILE A 551 -10.65 -1.42 -14.13
CA ILE A 551 -11.70 -0.84 -14.94
C ILE A 551 -12.95 -0.68 -14.10
N LYS A 552 -13.61 0.46 -14.22
CA LYS A 552 -14.89 0.74 -13.58
C LYS A 552 -15.81 1.44 -14.56
N HIS A 553 -17.05 0.99 -14.67
CA HIS A 553 -18.09 1.64 -15.44
C HIS A 553 -19.28 1.97 -14.55
N THR A 554 -19.77 3.19 -14.68
CA THR A 554 -20.90 3.73 -13.91
C THR A 554 -21.99 4.16 -14.86
N ILE A 555 -23.22 3.75 -14.60
CA ILE A 555 -24.41 4.06 -15.39
C ILE A 555 -25.39 4.78 -14.46
N GLY A 556 -25.74 6.02 -14.79
CA GLY A 556 -26.80 6.78 -14.14
C GLY A 556 -28.09 6.79 -14.98
N ILE A 557 -29.24 6.59 -14.35
CA ILE A 557 -30.53 6.48 -15.04
C ILE A 557 -31.45 7.61 -14.57
N LYS A 558 -31.76 8.56 -15.46
CA LYS A 558 -32.69 9.68 -15.21
C LYS A 558 -34.07 9.15 -14.84
N GLY A 559 -34.67 9.76 -13.81
CA GLY A 559 -36.01 9.42 -13.30
C GLY A 559 -36.00 8.29 -12.26
N LEU A 560 -34.98 7.39 -12.24
CA LEU A 560 -34.91 6.33 -11.25
C LEU A 560 -34.64 6.93 -9.85
N LEU A 561 -35.58 6.74 -8.92
CA LEU A 561 -35.57 7.33 -7.57
C LEU A 561 -35.36 8.86 -7.56
N GLY A 562 -35.80 9.55 -8.63
CA GLY A 562 -35.62 10.99 -8.77
C GLY A 562 -34.23 11.41 -9.24
N CYS A 563 -33.53 10.54 -9.95
CA CYS A 563 -32.22 10.86 -10.57
C CYS A 563 -32.41 11.95 -11.65
N ASP A 564 -31.58 12.99 -11.58
CA ASP A 564 -31.70 14.16 -12.46
C ASP A 564 -31.10 13.93 -13.86
N PHE A 565 -30.15 12.97 -14.01
CA PHE A 565 -29.35 12.81 -15.21
C PHE A 565 -29.22 11.36 -15.69
N ASN A 566 -29.14 11.19 -17.03
CA ASN A 566 -28.58 9.98 -17.63
C ASN A 566 -27.10 10.19 -17.86
N TYR A 567 -26.26 9.27 -17.40
CA TYR A 567 -24.85 9.35 -17.68
C TYR A 567 -24.15 7.99 -17.67
N ASN A 568 -23.06 7.94 -18.41
CA ASN A 568 -22.12 6.83 -18.42
C ASN A 568 -20.73 7.37 -18.15
N HIS A 569 -20.05 6.80 -17.19
CA HIS A 569 -18.69 7.16 -16.82
C HIS A 569 -17.80 5.92 -16.81
N THR A 570 -16.65 5.99 -17.45
CA THR A 570 -15.69 4.88 -17.54
C THR A 570 -14.34 5.31 -17.01
N GLU A 571 -13.77 4.50 -16.13
CA GLU A 571 -12.46 4.73 -15.52
C GLU A 571 -11.54 3.53 -15.80
N PHE A 572 -10.29 3.80 -16.21
CA PHE A 572 -9.22 2.81 -16.33
C PHE A 572 -8.08 3.22 -15.44
N THR A 573 -7.46 2.27 -14.76
CA THR A 573 -6.27 2.51 -13.94
C THR A 573 -5.22 1.43 -14.14
N LEU A 574 -3.95 1.81 -14.04
CA LEU A 574 -2.81 0.90 -14.07
C LEU A 574 -1.79 1.37 -13.04
N LYS A 575 -1.36 0.46 -12.16
CA LYS A 575 -0.27 0.68 -11.21
C LYS A 575 0.80 -0.36 -11.43
N LYS A 576 2.07 0.04 -11.44
CA LYS A 576 3.20 -0.88 -11.56
C LYS A 576 4.48 -0.26 -11.05
N ARG A 577 5.33 -1.05 -10.37
CA ARG A 577 6.72 -0.71 -10.07
C ARG A 577 7.66 -1.33 -11.10
N PHE A 578 8.60 -0.54 -11.57
CA PHE A 578 9.70 -0.98 -12.44
C PHE A 578 11.02 -0.88 -11.69
N TRP A 579 11.76 -1.97 -11.61
CA TRP A 579 13.09 -1.98 -11.03
C TRP A 579 14.12 -1.55 -12.08
N LEU A 580 15.01 -0.61 -11.72
CA LEU A 580 16.08 -0.09 -12.57
C LEU A 580 17.45 -0.56 -12.09
N LYS A 581 17.56 -1.80 -11.68
CA LYS A 581 18.80 -2.37 -11.13
C LYS A 581 19.32 -1.54 -9.97
N SER A 582 20.62 -1.13 -10.01
CA SER A 582 21.24 -0.28 -8.98
C SER A 582 20.75 1.19 -8.97
N TRP A 583 19.85 1.59 -9.88
CA TRP A 583 19.27 2.93 -9.94
C TRP A 583 17.90 3.02 -9.25
N GLY A 584 17.58 2.02 -8.44
CA GLY A 584 16.34 2.02 -7.66
C GLY A 584 15.11 1.57 -8.45
N ASN A 585 13.99 2.25 -8.26
CA ASN A 585 12.72 1.88 -8.89
C ASN A 585 11.90 3.09 -9.33
N ILE A 586 11.03 2.88 -10.32
CA ILE A 586 10.01 3.82 -10.74
C ILE A 586 8.65 3.25 -10.38
N ASP A 587 7.88 3.97 -9.55
CA ASP A 587 6.46 3.72 -9.34
C ASP A 587 5.67 4.48 -10.38
N ALA A 588 4.86 3.77 -11.17
CA ALA A 588 4.06 4.32 -12.24
C ALA A 588 2.57 4.14 -11.93
N PHE A 589 1.81 5.21 -12.13
CA PHE A 589 0.36 5.21 -12.07
C PHE A 589 -0.19 5.89 -13.33
N HIS A 590 -1.17 5.25 -13.96
CA HIS A 590 -1.89 5.78 -15.11
C HIS A 590 -3.38 5.72 -14.82
N SER A 591 -4.11 6.75 -15.22
CA SER A 591 -5.58 6.74 -15.19
C SER A 591 -6.15 7.39 -16.43
N ALA A 592 -7.23 6.82 -16.95
CA ALA A 592 -8.01 7.42 -18.03
C ALA A 592 -9.49 7.44 -17.60
N MET A 593 -10.15 8.56 -17.78
CA MET A 593 -11.54 8.76 -17.41
C MET A 593 -12.30 9.35 -18.61
N PHE A 594 -13.54 8.86 -18.79
CA PHE A 594 -14.43 9.27 -19.86
C PHE A 594 -15.83 9.46 -19.34
N GLN A 595 -16.36 10.68 -19.47
CA GLN A 595 -17.76 11.02 -19.22
C GLN A 595 -18.46 11.13 -20.58
N TRP A 596 -19.40 10.21 -20.83
CA TRP A 596 -19.99 10.07 -22.18
C TRP A 596 -21.19 10.98 -22.41
N ASN A 597 -21.90 11.36 -21.37
CA ASN A 597 -23.13 12.15 -21.43
C ASN A 597 -22.91 13.59 -21.00
N THR A 598 -23.90 14.44 -21.22
CA THR A 598 -23.95 15.79 -20.66
C THR A 598 -24.34 15.71 -19.20
N VAL A 599 -23.52 16.26 -18.31
CA VAL A 599 -23.70 16.22 -16.85
C VAL A 599 -23.29 17.56 -16.23
N PRO A 600 -23.75 17.86 -14.99
CA PRO A 600 -23.21 18.97 -14.23
C PRO A 600 -21.72 18.79 -13.99
N PHE A 601 -21.00 19.91 -13.78
CA PHE A 601 -19.55 19.88 -13.64
C PHE A 601 -19.03 18.99 -12.48
N GLN A 602 -19.83 18.79 -11.46
CA GLN A 602 -19.48 17.91 -10.32
C GLN A 602 -19.38 16.43 -10.68
N LEU A 603 -20.01 16.03 -11.76
CA LEU A 603 -20.00 14.64 -12.28
C LEU A 603 -19.00 14.45 -13.44
N LEU A 604 -18.26 15.49 -13.83
CA LEU A 604 -17.20 15.44 -14.83
C LEU A 604 -15.97 14.69 -14.31
N CYS A 605 -15.03 14.41 -15.18
CA CYS A 605 -13.72 13.82 -14.86
C CYS A 605 -12.83 14.83 -14.12
N LEU A 606 -13.03 14.99 -12.83
CA LEU A 606 -12.25 15.92 -12.02
C LEU A 606 -10.86 15.34 -11.71
N PRO A 607 -9.78 16.15 -11.77
CA PRO A 607 -8.46 15.71 -11.40
C PRO A 607 -8.39 15.29 -9.92
N GLN A 608 -7.57 14.31 -9.63
CA GLN A 608 -7.30 13.85 -8.28
C GLN A 608 -6.41 14.86 -7.55
N ALA A 609 -7.01 15.86 -6.91
CA ALA A 609 -6.31 16.94 -6.21
C ALA A 609 -6.03 16.59 -4.74
N ASN A 610 -4.83 16.91 -4.26
CA ASN A 610 -4.44 16.75 -2.86
C ASN A 610 -4.28 18.11 -2.16
N PRO A 611 -5.24 18.56 -1.37
CA PRO A 611 -5.14 19.83 -0.64
C PRO A 611 -4.30 19.75 0.64
N SER A 612 -3.88 18.56 1.08
CA SER A 612 -3.14 18.36 2.33
C SER A 612 -1.65 18.59 2.17
N TYR A 613 -0.98 18.95 3.26
CA TYR A 613 0.49 18.91 3.35
C TYR A 613 1.04 17.48 3.38
N ILE A 614 0.20 16.49 3.66
CA ILE A 614 0.62 15.09 3.63
C ILE A 614 0.52 14.57 2.20
N ARG A 615 1.59 13.91 1.71
CA ARG A 615 1.58 13.29 0.39
C ARG A 615 0.53 12.20 0.33
N ASN A 616 -0.29 12.28 -0.68
CA ASN A 616 -1.24 11.24 -1.07
C ASN A 616 -0.83 10.70 -2.43
N ASP A 617 -0.51 9.42 -2.51
CA ASP A 617 -0.09 8.79 -3.75
C ASP A 617 -1.21 8.83 -4.81
N ASN A 618 -0.81 8.90 -6.08
CA ASN A 618 -1.72 8.97 -7.23
C ASN A 618 -2.62 10.21 -7.24
N THR A 619 -2.15 11.33 -6.71
CA THR A 619 -2.85 12.62 -6.72
C THR A 619 -1.92 13.75 -7.20
N PHE A 620 -2.51 14.79 -7.76
CA PHE A 620 -1.79 16.02 -8.07
C PHE A 620 -1.66 16.90 -6.83
N SER A 621 -0.46 17.39 -6.58
CA SER A 621 -0.15 18.14 -5.36
C SER A 621 -0.46 19.63 -5.44
N LEU A 622 -0.52 20.20 -6.65
CA LEU A 622 -0.68 21.66 -6.87
C LEU A 622 -1.96 22.03 -7.59
N ILE A 623 -2.77 21.07 -8.02
CA ILE A 623 -4.11 21.33 -8.56
C ILE A 623 -5.06 21.65 -7.40
N ARG A 624 -5.86 22.68 -7.55
CA ARG A 624 -6.97 23.00 -6.65
C ARG A 624 -8.18 22.12 -6.93
N ASN A 625 -9.01 21.94 -5.93
CA ASN A 625 -10.30 21.28 -6.12
C ASN A 625 -11.10 21.99 -7.22
N MET A 626 -11.58 21.23 -8.21
CA MET A 626 -12.37 21.71 -9.35
C MET A 626 -11.66 22.73 -10.27
N GLU A 627 -10.34 22.78 -10.24
CA GLU A 627 -9.58 23.71 -11.08
C GLU A 627 -9.72 23.41 -12.58
N PHE A 628 -9.81 22.15 -12.97
CA PHE A 628 -9.98 21.71 -14.34
C PHE A 628 -11.27 20.94 -14.53
N LEU A 629 -12.03 21.28 -15.55
CA LEU A 629 -13.20 20.53 -15.99
C LEU A 629 -12.86 19.76 -17.25
N ASN A 630 -13.03 18.45 -17.20
CA ASN A 630 -12.78 17.56 -18.33
C ASN A 630 -13.89 16.54 -18.41
N ASP A 631 -14.32 16.17 -19.62
CA ASP A 631 -15.14 14.97 -19.82
C ASP A 631 -14.33 13.79 -20.37
N ARG A 632 -13.06 14.06 -20.71
CA ARG A 632 -12.06 13.05 -21.04
C ARG A 632 -10.75 13.48 -20.41
N SER A 633 -10.11 12.59 -19.67
CA SER A 633 -8.81 12.87 -19.08
C SER A 633 -7.91 11.65 -19.11
N PHE A 634 -6.63 11.89 -19.29
CA PHE A 634 -5.58 10.88 -19.16
C PHE A 634 -4.47 11.44 -18.29
N ALA A 635 -4.20 10.77 -17.17
CA ALA A 635 -3.16 11.17 -16.24
C ALA A 635 -2.07 10.11 -16.14
N MET A 636 -0.84 10.57 -15.98
CA MET A 636 0.35 9.77 -15.73
C MET A 636 1.10 10.35 -14.55
N MET A 637 1.48 9.51 -13.61
CA MET A 637 2.27 9.89 -12.45
C MET A 637 3.42 8.91 -12.28
N TYR A 638 4.63 9.43 -12.20
CA TYR A 638 5.85 8.65 -12.03
C TYR A 638 6.63 9.17 -10.83
N ARG A 639 7.13 8.25 -10.02
CA ARG A 639 8.06 8.55 -8.93
C ARG A 639 9.26 7.63 -9.04
N TRP A 640 10.40 8.21 -9.33
CA TRP A 640 11.68 7.52 -9.37
C TRP A 640 12.39 7.68 -8.02
N ASN A 641 12.52 6.57 -7.31
CA ASN A 641 13.27 6.46 -6.06
C ASN A 641 14.69 5.98 -6.41
N LEU A 642 15.67 6.86 -6.30
CA LEU A 642 17.06 6.58 -6.67
C LEU A 642 17.83 5.85 -5.56
N ASN A 643 17.23 5.69 -4.38
CA ASN A 643 17.78 4.94 -3.24
C ASN A 643 19.16 5.45 -2.76
N GLY A 644 19.40 6.76 -2.84
CA GLY A 644 20.65 7.37 -2.41
C GLY A 644 21.79 7.26 -3.43
N LYS A 645 21.51 6.87 -4.67
CA LYS A 645 22.51 6.65 -5.72
C LYS A 645 23.43 7.86 -5.96
N LEU A 646 22.89 9.06 -5.81
CA LEU A 646 23.62 10.31 -5.97
C LEU A 646 24.12 10.84 -4.61
N LEU A 647 23.24 10.96 -3.61
CA LEU A 647 23.54 11.58 -2.32
C LEU A 647 24.56 10.78 -1.50
N ASN A 648 24.51 9.45 -1.57
CA ASN A 648 25.45 8.59 -0.86
C ASN A 648 26.90 8.67 -1.41
N ARG A 649 27.11 9.34 -2.53
CA ARG A 649 28.46 9.62 -3.06
C ARG A 649 29.11 10.86 -2.42
N ILE A 650 28.31 11.71 -1.76
CA ILE A 650 28.78 12.92 -1.12
C ILE A 650 29.23 12.59 0.31
N PRO A 651 30.53 12.81 0.69
CA PRO A 651 31.11 12.27 1.93
C PRO A 651 30.39 12.58 3.23
N LEU A 652 29.82 13.77 3.37
CA LEU A 652 29.08 14.17 4.59
C LEU A 652 27.63 13.67 4.55
N ILE A 653 26.97 13.77 3.38
CA ILE A 653 25.55 13.42 3.20
C ILE A 653 25.32 11.92 3.34
N LYS A 654 26.27 11.10 2.88
CA LYS A 654 26.18 9.64 3.01
C LYS A 654 25.98 9.14 4.45
N LYS A 655 26.46 9.89 5.46
CA LYS A 655 26.25 9.55 6.88
C LYS A 655 24.81 9.72 7.32
N LEU A 656 24.05 10.57 6.65
CA LEU A 656 22.63 10.83 6.93
C LEU A 656 21.73 9.76 6.32
N LYS A 657 22.25 8.95 5.38
CA LYS A 657 21.51 7.90 4.65
C LYS A 657 20.26 8.43 3.94
N TRP A 658 20.25 9.71 3.57
CA TRP A 658 19.14 10.31 2.83
C TRP A 658 19.06 9.73 1.43
N ARG A 659 17.84 9.56 0.94
CA ARG A 659 17.55 9.01 -0.39
C ARG A 659 16.78 10.03 -1.20
N GLU A 660 17.28 10.32 -2.39
CA GLU A 660 16.62 11.21 -3.32
C GLU A 660 15.51 10.50 -4.11
N ASN A 661 14.48 11.27 -4.43
CA ASN A 661 13.44 10.88 -5.36
C ASN A 661 13.12 12.03 -6.32
N ILE A 662 12.68 11.67 -7.52
CA ILE A 662 12.25 12.60 -8.55
C ILE A 662 10.90 12.11 -9.04
N GLY A 663 9.92 13.01 -9.17
CA GLY A 663 8.62 12.67 -9.70
C GLY A 663 8.18 13.57 -10.82
N PHE A 664 7.32 13.03 -11.66
CA PHE A 664 6.74 13.68 -12.82
C PHE A 664 5.26 13.32 -12.90
N ASN A 665 4.38 14.31 -12.73
CA ASN A 665 2.95 14.13 -12.87
C ASN A 665 2.44 14.95 -14.04
N MET A 666 1.66 14.34 -14.91
CA MET A 666 1.15 14.97 -16.12
C MET A 666 -0.30 14.54 -16.37
N MET A 667 -1.11 15.46 -16.86
CA MET A 667 -2.49 15.20 -17.24
C MET A 667 -2.84 15.92 -18.55
N TRP A 668 -3.44 15.19 -19.48
CA TRP A 668 -4.22 15.77 -20.57
C TRP A 668 -5.68 15.75 -20.23
N GLY A 669 -6.36 16.81 -20.53
CA GLY A 669 -7.79 16.94 -20.36
C GLY A 669 -8.44 17.53 -21.60
N TYR A 670 -9.67 17.13 -21.85
CA TYR A 670 -10.50 17.64 -22.90
C TYR A 670 -11.93 17.81 -22.40
N LEU A 671 -12.56 18.90 -22.78
CA LEU A 671 -13.97 19.16 -22.49
C LEU A 671 -14.71 19.38 -23.80
N THR A 672 -15.67 18.49 -24.09
CA THR A 672 -16.51 18.63 -25.29
C THR A 672 -17.47 19.79 -25.13
N ASP A 673 -17.93 20.33 -26.26
CA ASP A 673 -18.84 21.47 -26.28
C ASP A 673 -20.11 21.24 -25.47
N LYS A 674 -20.65 20.01 -25.53
CA LYS A 674 -21.86 19.64 -24.76
C LYS A 674 -21.70 19.70 -23.24
N ASN A 675 -20.48 19.60 -22.72
CA ASN A 675 -20.16 19.69 -21.31
C ASN A 675 -19.48 21.01 -20.93
N ASN A 676 -19.20 21.88 -21.93
CA ASN A 676 -18.50 23.13 -21.73
C ASN A 676 -19.47 24.22 -21.24
N PRO A 677 -19.40 24.64 -19.99
CA PRO A 677 -20.29 25.68 -19.45
C PRO A 677 -20.04 27.06 -20.08
N PHE A 678 -18.87 27.29 -20.72
CA PHE A 678 -18.50 28.57 -21.35
C PHE A 678 -19.03 28.72 -22.78
N ARG A 679 -19.67 27.72 -23.36
CA ARG A 679 -20.23 27.78 -24.72
C ARG A 679 -21.69 28.17 -24.81
N PHE A 680 -22.24 28.65 -23.74
CA PHE A 680 -23.59 29.18 -23.79
C PHE A 680 -23.57 30.55 -24.52
N ASN A 681 -23.91 30.55 -25.79
CA ASN A 681 -23.86 31.71 -26.62
C ASN A 681 -25.30 32.26 -26.79
N ASP A 682 -25.79 32.99 -25.79
CA ASP A 682 -26.99 33.78 -25.96
C ASP A 682 -26.65 35.14 -26.55
N THR A 683 -26.54 35.16 -27.89
CA THR A 683 -26.23 36.37 -28.66
C THR A 683 -27.34 37.40 -28.65
N GLU A 684 -28.55 37.03 -28.30
CA GLU A 684 -29.66 37.98 -28.15
C GLU A 684 -29.55 38.78 -26.85
N ARG A 685 -29.24 38.10 -25.76
CA ARG A 685 -29.14 38.73 -24.43
C ARG A 685 -27.77 39.37 -24.21
N TYR A 686 -26.73 38.78 -24.73
CA TYR A 686 -25.35 39.23 -24.60
C TYR A 686 -24.69 39.40 -25.96
N PRO A 687 -25.09 40.45 -26.71
CA PRO A 687 -24.60 40.70 -28.03
C PRO A 687 -23.09 41.03 -28.08
N ASP A 688 -22.56 41.52 -26.96
CA ASP A 688 -21.16 41.89 -26.81
C ASP A 688 -20.61 41.63 -25.41
N GLU A 689 -19.31 41.77 -25.24
CA GLU A 689 -18.65 41.55 -23.94
C GLU A 689 -19.07 42.56 -22.86
N ALA A 690 -19.48 43.79 -23.27
CA ALA A 690 -19.95 44.77 -22.31
C ALA A 690 -21.29 44.38 -21.70
N SER A 691 -22.17 43.76 -22.47
CA SER A 691 -23.45 43.20 -21.99
C SER A 691 -23.24 42.07 -21.02
N LYS A 692 -22.25 41.23 -21.26
CA LYS A 692 -21.86 40.14 -20.33
C LYS A 692 -21.32 40.69 -19.01
N MET A 693 -20.48 41.72 -19.09
CA MET A 693 -19.89 42.34 -17.90
C MET A 693 -20.91 43.14 -17.09
N ALA A 694 -21.96 43.66 -17.75
CA ALA A 694 -23.02 44.43 -17.09
C ALA A 694 -23.99 43.58 -16.31
N ASP A 695 -24.09 42.28 -16.55
CA ASP A 695 -24.97 41.36 -15.82
C ASP A 695 -24.17 40.63 -14.72
N PRO A 696 -24.37 41.03 -13.43
CA PRO A 696 -23.69 40.36 -12.32
C PRO A 696 -24.01 38.87 -12.21
N GLY A 697 -25.10 38.43 -12.82
CA GLY A 697 -25.51 37.02 -12.86
C GLY A 697 -24.91 36.23 -14.01
N TYR A 698 -24.20 36.87 -14.94
CA TYR A 698 -23.70 36.19 -16.12
C TYR A 698 -22.80 34.97 -15.77
N GLU A 699 -21.91 35.12 -14.80
CA GLU A 699 -21.07 34.02 -14.32
C GLU A 699 -21.85 32.95 -13.55
N TYR A 700 -22.94 33.33 -12.87
CA TYR A 700 -23.82 32.37 -12.21
C TYR A 700 -24.67 31.56 -13.20
N LEU A 701 -24.96 32.10 -14.39
CA LEU A 701 -25.68 31.36 -15.44
C LEU A 701 -24.98 30.06 -15.82
N TYR A 702 -23.66 30.03 -15.72
CA TYR A 702 -22.85 28.88 -16.08
C TYR A 702 -22.45 28.02 -14.88
N ASN A 703 -22.80 28.46 -13.66
CA ASN A 703 -22.49 27.78 -12.40
C ASN A 703 -21.02 27.31 -12.34
N MET A 704 -20.12 28.26 -12.59
CA MET A 704 -18.70 27.97 -12.57
C MET A 704 -18.16 28.06 -11.15
N PRO A 705 -17.35 27.10 -10.71
CA PRO A 705 -16.64 27.21 -9.45
C PRO A 705 -15.75 28.46 -9.42
N GLY A 706 -15.96 29.33 -8.45
CA GLY A 706 -15.20 30.55 -8.28
C GLY A 706 -15.22 31.06 -6.85
N GLU A 707 -14.51 32.13 -6.60
CA GLU A 707 -14.44 32.82 -5.31
C GLU A 707 -14.76 34.29 -5.46
N TRP A 708 -15.50 34.85 -4.51
CA TRP A 708 -15.67 36.29 -4.38
C TRP A 708 -14.41 36.90 -3.74
N VAL A 709 -13.66 37.68 -4.49
CA VAL A 709 -12.45 38.35 -4.02
C VAL A 709 -12.76 39.81 -3.77
N ASN A 710 -12.39 40.34 -2.61
CA ASN A 710 -12.44 41.75 -2.34
C ASN A 710 -11.30 42.45 -3.07
N MET A 711 -11.65 43.40 -3.94
CA MET A 711 -10.68 44.19 -4.67
C MET A 711 -10.18 45.35 -3.80
N GLU A 712 -9.03 45.95 -4.18
CA GLU A 712 -8.43 47.09 -3.46
C GLU A 712 -9.35 48.34 -3.44
N ASP A 713 -10.24 48.46 -4.40
CA ASP A 713 -11.25 49.54 -4.50
C ASP A 713 -12.48 49.31 -3.60
N GLY A 714 -12.48 48.22 -2.82
CA GLY A 714 -13.60 47.86 -1.94
C GLY A 714 -14.74 47.10 -2.63
N THR A 715 -14.66 46.87 -3.93
CA THR A 715 -15.65 46.05 -4.66
C THR A 715 -15.39 44.57 -4.46
N ARG A 716 -16.42 43.73 -4.63
CA ARG A 716 -16.28 42.27 -4.68
C ARG A 716 -16.40 41.83 -6.12
N GLN A 717 -15.39 41.12 -6.59
CA GLN A 717 -15.39 40.51 -7.90
C GLN A 717 -15.35 38.99 -7.80
N TYR A 718 -16.21 38.32 -8.57
CA TYR A 718 -16.17 36.87 -8.69
C TYR A 718 -15.04 36.44 -9.61
N GLN A 719 -14.13 35.63 -9.11
CA GLN A 719 -13.01 35.09 -9.90
C GLN A 719 -13.19 33.58 -10.06
N PRO A 720 -13.38 33.07 -11.29
CA PRO A 720 -13.50 31.64 -11.52
C PRO A 720 -12.18 30.93 -11.23
N ILE A 721 -12.23 29.90 -10.36
CA ILE A 721 -11.10 29.01 -10.07
C ILE A 721 -10.91 28.05 -11.25
N THR A 722 -12.00 27.69 -11.88
CA THR A 722 -12.06 26.68 -12.94
C THR A 722 -11.45 27.18 -14.24
N GLN A 723 -10.75 26.29 -14.91
CA GLN A 723 -10.23 26.51 -16.27
C GLN A 723 -10.46 25.28 -17.16
N ILE A 724 -10.60 25.54 -18.47
CA ILE A 724 -10.66 24.49 -19.47
C ILE A 724 -9.26 24.23 -19.99
N MET A 725 -8.89 22.97 -20.11
CA MET A 725 -7.60 22.58 -20.64
C MET A 725 -7.56 22.72 -22.16
N ASN A 726 -6.41 23.16 -22.67
CA ASN A 726 -6.12 23.03 -24.09
C ASN A 726 -5.70 21.58 -24.37
N SER A 727 -6.35 20.93 -25.33
CA SER A 727 -6.11 19.52 -25.67
C SER A 727 -4.65 19.19 -26.05
N TRP A 728 -3.89 20.16 -26.50
CA TRP A 728 -2.48 20.03 -26.91
C TRP A 728 -1.50 20.40 -25.78
N LYS A 729 -1.96 21.06 -24.71
CA LYS A 729 -1.10 21.51 -23.62
C LYS A 729 -1.44 20.72 -22.36
N PRO A 730 -0.60 19.75 -21.94
CA PRO A 730 -0.84 19.02 -20.69
C PRO A 730 -0.61 19.91 -19.47
N TYR A 731 -1.30 19.60 -18.39
CA TYR A 731 -0.88 20.01 -17.06
C TYR A 731 0.35 19.20 -16.64
N VAL A 732 1.36 19.89 -16.11
CA VAL A 732 2.62 19.25 -15.68
C VAL A 732 3.07 19.81 -14.34
N GLU A 733 3.37 18.93 -13.40
CA GLU A 733 4.11 19.24 -12.17
C GLU A 733 5.27 18.27 -11.97
N LEU A 734 6.39 18.81 -11.52
CA LEU A 734 7.58 18.03 -11.13
C LEU A 734 7.72 18.02 -9.64
N ASN A 735 8.29 16.95 -9.09
CA ASN A 735 8.75 16.97 -7.71
C ASN A 735 10.19 16.46 -7.58
N VAL A 736 10.87 17.02 -6.59
CA VAL A 736 12.17 16.54 -6.09
C VAL A 736 12.03 16.38 -4.60
N GLY A 737 12.46 15.25 -4.07
CA GLY A 737 12.28 14.96 -2.67
C GLY A 737 13.44 14.24 -2.04
N LEU A 738 13.43 14.29 -0.72
CA LEU A 738 14.33 13.56 0.18
C LEU A 738 13.50 12.63 1.04
N SER A 739 13.81 11.37 0.98
CA SER A 739 13.23 10.33 1.83
C SER A 739 14.27 9.79 2.81
N ASN A 740 13.83 8.94 3.71
CA ASN A 740 14.67 8.37 4.75
C ASN A 740 15.19 9.40 5.78
N LEU A 741 14.51 10.52 5.94
CA LEU A 741 14.83 11.48 6.99
C LEU A 741 14.48 10.83 8.34
N TRP A 742 15.49 10.69 9.22
CA TRP A 742 15.36 9.97 10.50
C TRP A 742 14.74 8.56 10.37
N LYS A 743 14.90 7.89 9.22
CA LYS A 743 14.39 6.56 8.86
C LYS A 743 12.87 6.46 8.62
N PHE A 744 12.10 7.53 8.84
CA PHE A 744 10.63 7.48 8.83
C PHE A 744 9.94 8.57 8.02
N PHE A 745 10.65 9.65 7.66
CA PHE A 745 10.02 10.79 7.03
C PHE A 745 10.54 11.03 5.62
N SER A 746 9.69 11.60 4.78
CA SER A 746 10.06 12.16 3.50
C SER A 746 9.51 13.59 3.35
N ILE A 747 10.23 14.40 2.60
CA ILE A 747 9.85 15.76 2.22
C ILE A 747 10.01 15.87 0.72
N ASP A 748 8.94 16.26 0.02
CA ASP A 748 8.90 16.44 -1.41
C ASP A 748 8.54 17.89 -1.74
N TYR A 749 9.36 18.55 -2.55
CA TYR A 749 9.09 19.85 -3.16
C TYR A 749 8.46 19.63 -4.51
N TYR A 750 7.31 20.25 -4.77
CA TYR A 750 6.59 20.21 -6.02
C TYR A 750 6.66 21.56 -6.72
N HIS A 751 6.79 21.54 -8.03
CA HIS A 751 6.78 22.73 -8.88
C HIS A 751 5.89 22.53 -10.10
N ARG A 752 4.98 23.47 -10.33
CA ARG A 752 4.03 23.49 -11.44
C ARG A 752 4.65 24.16 -12.64
N LEU A 753 4.66 23.48 -13.79
CA LEU A 753 5.29 23.98 -15.03
C LEU A 753 4.30 24.64 -15.99
N THR A 754 3.05 24.22 -15.97
CA THR A 754 2.04 24.68 -16.94
C THR A 754 0.78 25.21 -16.23
N TYR A 755 -0.03 25.98 -16.98
CA TYR A 755 -1.26 26.60 -16.47
C TYR A 755 -1.05 27.53 -15.27
N ASN A 756 0.08 28.23 -15.24
CA ASN A 756 0.38 29.23 -14.23
C ASN A 756 -0.41 30.51 -14.50
N ARG A 757 -1.47 30.75 -13.74
CA ARG A 757 -2.30 31.96 -13.76
C ARG A 757 -2.10 32.72 -12.44
N PRO A 758 -2.38 34.04 -12.38
CA PRO A 758 -2.50 34.74 -11.11
C PRO A 758 -3.45 33.97 -10.16
N GLY A 759 -3.04 33.81 -8.91
CA GLY A 759 -3.82 33.07 -7.90
C GLY A 759 -3.68 31.54 -7.95
N THR A 760 -2.98 30.95 -8.94
CA THR A 760 -2.66 29.51 -8.90
C THR A 760 -1.43 29.23 -8.05
N GLN A 761 -1.42 28.09 -7.36
CA GLN A 761 -0.24 27.64 -6.61
C GLN A 761 0.80 27.08 -7.57
N THR A 762 1.98 27.69 -7.62
CA THR A 762 3.08 27.29 -8.50
C THR A 762 4.07 26.33 -7.85
N TRP A 763 4.12 26.29 -6.52
CA TRP A 763 4.99 25.38 -5.77
C TRP A 763 4.36 24.96 -4.44
N GLY A 764 4.86 23.87 -3.86
CA GLY A 764 4.40 23.41 -2.56
C GLY A 764 5.32 22.31 -2.00
N ILE A 765 5.19 22.07 -0.69
CA ILE A 765 5.92 21.02 0.02
C ILE A 765 4.92 19.99 0.52
N ARG A 766 5.30 18.71 0.43
CA ARG A 766 4.53 17.59 0.96
C ARG A 766 5.42 16.76 1.86
N PHE A 767 4.81 16.25 2.91
CA PHE A 767 5.43 15.35 3.87
C PHE A 767 4.83 13.97 3.76
N ALA A 768 5.62 12.94 4.01
CA ALA A 768 5.08 11.59 4.18
C ALA A 768 5.77 10.89 5.35
N PHE A 769 5.04 9.98 5.98
CA PHE A 769 5.59 9.04 6.93
C PHE A 769 5.78 7.70 6.19
N GLU A 770 7.03 7.30 6.01
CA GLU A 770 7.40 6.08 5.28
C GLU A 770 8.52 5.37 6.04
N ALA A 771 8.23 4.19 6.55
CA ALA A 771 9.25 3.28 7.05
C ALA A 771 9.66 2.32 5.94
N SER A 772 10.92 2.37 5.49
CA SER A 772 11.50 1.45 4.51
C SER A 772 12.83 0.89 5.02
N PHE A 773 13.19 -0.32 4.59
CA PHE A 773 14.50 -0.92 4.87
C PHE A 773 15.65 -0.15 4.24
#